data_0ddf02b4dc3355953fec2015dcf96477
#
_entry.id   0ddf02b4dc3355953fec2015dcf96477
#
_cell.length_a   1.000
_cell.length_b   1.000
_cell.length_c   1.000
_cell.angle_alpha   90.00
_cell.angle_beta   90.00
_cell.angle_gamma   90.00
#
_symmetry.space_group_name_H-M   'P 1'
#
loop_
_entity.id
_entity.type
_entity.pdbx_description
1 polymer ?
#
loop_
_entity_poly.entity_id
_entity_poly.type
_entity_poly.pdbx_seq_one_letter_code
_entity_poly.pdbx_strand_id
1 'polypeptide(L)'
;MSRKFHFLQMKLNGKGANMLRKKMLRTFWLYKVQFISMILMVMLGIGMFTCFNIEWKSIEYNMFSLFKNSNYADYRLINSNGFSEEDLNNILDIKGVKNASRFITINADVNEKSGDTVAISITTNFDVSSFVLIDGEKYNKNSDDGIWLSDQYAKKNKISIGDSLSFTYNNIKIKGRVRGLIKAGEQMICVSDKTQIMPDFKSHGFAYISPSLYEGTLGFPYYPNINVLSNIDAKTFSKEADKALGNTNLIIPKEDTLSYSQAEGEVSEGKAMGSILPALFLLIALLTMISTMHRLTVKEKSQIGTLKALGFHDSKIVLHYTSLAFIISSLGSILGIALGYFLAWIIMNPKGMMGTYLDLPEWKLVSPWYCYPLIIIIIFTLTFIGYLSVRNMLKGTASEALSPYIPKKVKPMLIEKTKIFKLIPFGTRWNLRDIVRHKTRTAMSLVGIIGCTIITIASFGIKETMNDFLDVYYENGLNYSSKIYLSENASDDERFDIIKRYNGDYGASTNVKLKEKNVNLDIYNLENGKIQTIDKNSKKFKIKNHGAYICMRISEKFNLHEGDTFSISPYGGNEKFDMVVNGIFRSTSENIIISDKYAQKLNIPYKIDSVYTDVKKDDIALSNIIKSVHSKKMIMDSFEVFLSIMNNMLYLYVAGALVLGIIVLYNLGTMSYVERYREMATLKVVGFRDKKIGKILYNQNLLISIIGIIIGIPLGILTLSSMLKSLASEYEMKMSIGIPSYLFTIILTLSMSLFVSGMIARKNRKIDMVEALKYQE
;
A
#
# COMPACT_ATOMS: atom_id res chain seq x y z
N MET A 1 8.56 -19.07 -68.88
CA MET A 1 8.89 -19.95 -67.72
C MET A 1 8.83 -19.25 -66.38
N SER A 2 9.23 -18.00 -66.22
CA SER A 2 9.25 -17.23 -64.93
C SER A 2 7.87 -17.09 -64.28
N ARG A 3 6.79 -16.76 -64.99
CA ARG A 3 5.44 -16.62 -64.40
C ARG A 3 4.82 -17.93 -63.87
N LYS A 4 5.09 -19.09 -64.51
CA LYS A 4 4.63 -20.39 -63.98
C LYS A 4 5.37 -20.80 -62.69
N PHE A 5 6.65 -20.45 -62.59
CA PHE A 5 7.45 -20.69 -61.39
C PHE A 5 6.97 -19.85 -60.21
N HIS A 6 6.64 -18.58 -60.49
CA HIS A 6 6.11 -17.68 -59.47
C HIS A 6 4.71 -18.09 -58.96
N PHE A 7 3.85 -18.59 -59.85
CA PHE A 7 2.52 -19.11 -59.52
C PHE A 7 2.56 -20.45 -58.73
N LEU A 8 3.52 -21.32 -59.06
CA LEU A 8 3.79 -22.54 -58.26
C LEU A 8 4.35 -22.20 -56.89
N GLN A 9 5.24 -21.21 -56.78
CA GLN A 9 5.76 -20.73 -55.51
C GLN A 9 4.67 -20.08 -54.64
N MET A 10 3.73 -19.32 -55.21
CA MET A 10 2.57 -18.80 -54.48
C MET A 10 1.60 -19.91 -53.98
N LYS A 11 1.33 -20.91 -54.80
CA LYS A 11 0.49 -22.08 -54.42
C LYS A 11 1.15 -22.95 -53.33
N LEU A 12 2.47 -23.13 -53.41
CA LEU A 12 3.26 -23.83 -52.40
C LEU A 12 3.35 -23.00 -51.09
N ASN A 13 3.45 -21.65 -51.19
CA ASN A 13 3.43 -20.78 -50.05
C ASN A 13 2.08 -20.77 -49.30
N GLY A 14 0.95 -20.79 -49.99
CA GLY A 14 -0.39 -20.91 -49.40
C GLY A 14 -0.65 -22.25 -48.72
N LYS A 15 -0.22 -23.38 -49.34
CA LYS A 15 -0.30 -24.71 -48.74
C LYS A 15 0.64 -24.85 -47.54
N GLY A 16 1.85 -24.30 -47.58
CA GLY A 16 2.81 -24.30 -46.48
C GLY A 16 2.34 -23.50 -45.29
N ALA A 17 1.70 -22.33 -45.49
CA ALA A 17 1.12 -21.53 -44.41
C ALA A 17 -0.04 -22.28 -43.71
N ASN A 18 -0.90 -22.95 -44.45
CA ASN A 18 -1.99 -23.76 -43.89
C ASN A 18 -1.46 -24.99 -43.11
N MET A 19 -0.37 -25.60 -43.54
CA MET A 19 0.30 -26.68 -42.84
C MET A 19 0.90 -26.22 -41.51
N LEU A 20 1.55 -25.07 -41.48
CA LEU A 20 2.12 -24.48 -40.26
C LEU A 20 1.02 -24.09 -39.27
N ARG A 21 -0.13 -23.51 -39.73
CA ARG A 21 -1.29 -23.23 -38.85
C ARG A 21 -1.88 -24.48 -38.21
N LYS A 22 -2.08 -25.56 -38.99
CA LYS A 22 -2.53 -26.86 -38.46
C LYS A 22 -1.52 -27.45 -37.47
N LYS A 23 -0.23 -27.33 -37.75
CA LYS A 23 0.84 -27.74 -36.85
C LYS A 23 0.76 -26.92 -35.55
N MET A 24 0.55 -25.59 -35.60
CA MET A 24 0.43 -24.75 -34.43
C MET A 24 -0.67 -25.21 -33.47
N LEU A 25 -1.86 -25.51 -33.97
CA LEU A 25 -2.96 -26.02 -33.14
C LEU A 25 -2.64 -27.41 -32.54
N ARG A 26 -1.99 -28.29 -33.32
CA ARG A 26 -1.55 -29.61 -32.79
C ARG A 26 -0.48 -29.47 -31.72
N THR A 27 0.48 -28.56 -31.89
CA THR A 27 1.52 -28.25 -30.89
C THR A 27 0.88 -27.68 -29.63
N PHE A 28 -0.11 -26.79 -29.78
CA PHE A 28 -0.85 -26.22 -28.63
C PHE A 28 -1.55 -27.37 -27.83
N TRP A 29 -2.25 -28.28 -28.49
CA TRP A 29 -2.92 -29.40 -27.82
C TRP A 29 -1.93 -30.38 -27.18
N LEU A 30 -0.82 -30.67 -27.85
CA LEU A 30 0.23 -31.57 -27.34
C LEU A 30 0.89 -31.04 -26.07
N TYR A 31 1.11 -29.73 -26.00
CA TYR A 31 1.75 -29.03 -24.89
C TYR A 31 0.80 -28.12 -24.11
N LYS A 32 -0.50 -28.43 -24.11
CA LYS A 32 -1.54 -27.57 -23.52
C LYS A 32 -1.24 -27.11 -22.09
N VAL A 33 -0.69 -27.99 -21.26
CA VAL A 33 -0.35 -27.67 -19.86
C VAL A 33 0.69 -26.55 -19.79
N GLN A 34 1.73 -26.62 -20.61
CA GLN A 34 2.80 -25.60 -20.65
C GLN A 34 2.26 -24.26 -21.19
N PHE A 35 1.47 -24.28 -22.24
CA PHE A 35 0.88 -23.09 -22.83
C PHE A 35 -0.10 -22.42 -21.87
N ILE A 36 -0.98 -23.19 -21.24
CA ILE A 36 -1.91 -22.67 -20.23
C ILE A 36 -1.13 -22.08 -19.05
N SER A 37 -0.08 -22.74 -18.55
CA SER A 37 0.76 -22.22 -17.47
C SER A 37 1.42 -20.90 -17.85
N MET A 38 1.94 -20.76 -19.09
CA MET A 38 2.52 -19.50 -19.56
C MET A 38 1.47 -18.38 -19.66
N ILE A 39 0.29 -18.68 -20.20
CA ILE A 39 -0.83 -17.71 -20.26
C ILE A 39 -1.22 -17.26 -18.85
N LEU A 40 -1.36 -18.19 -17.90
CA LEU A 40 -1.70 -17.89 -16.51
C LEU A 40 -0.62 -17.04 -15.80
N MET A 41 0.66 -17.29 -16.08
CA MET A 41 1.75 -16.48 -15.52
C MET A 41 1.73 -15.04 -16.03
N VAL A 42 1.56 -14.88 -17.36
CA VAL A 42 1.43 -13.53 -17.96
C VAL A 42 0.16 -12.86 -17.46
N MET A 43 -0.95 -13.59 -17.36
CA MET A 43 -2.21 -13.09 -16.81
C MET A 43 -2.04 -12.58 -15.37
N LEU A 44 -1.38 -13.34 -14.50
CA LEU A 44 -1.14 -12.91 -13.11
C LEU A 44 -0.21 -11.71 -13.05
N GLY A 45 0.91 -11.71 -13.80
CA GLY A 45 1.84 -10.59 -13.82
C GLY A 45 1.19 -9.29 -14.29
N ILE A 46 0.49 -9.34 -15.42
CA ILE A 46 -0.26 -8.18 -15.97
C ILE A 46 -1.45 -7.83 -15.09
N GLY A 47 -2.14 -8.83 -14.52
CA GLY A 47 -3.29 -8.62 -13.65
C GLY A 47 -2.94 -7.86 -12.38
N MET A 48 -1.88 -8.27 -11.69
CA MET A 48 -1.38 -7.57 -10.49
C MET A 48 -0.87 -6.17 -10.86
N PHE A 49 -0.12 -6.04 -11.97
CA PHE A 49 0.32 -4.72 -12.47
C PHE A 49 -0.87 -3.79 -12.74
N THR A 50 -1.88 -4.27 -13.44
CA THR A 50 -3.05 -3.47 -13.80
C THR A 50 -3.89 -3.15 -12.56
N CYS A 51 -4.10 -4.11 -11.65
CA CYS A 51 -4.87 -3.94 -10.43
C CYS A 51 -4.34 -2.77 -9.58
N PHE A 52 -3.08 -2.84 -9.15
CA PHE A 52 -2.52 -1.83 -8.26
C PHE A 52 -2.30 -0.47 -8.92
N ASN A 53 -2.05 -0.45 -10.23
CA ASN A 53 -1.96 0.82 -10.95
C ASN A 53 -3.34 1.48 -11.14
N ILE A 54 -4.40 0.72 -11.32
CA ILE A 54 -5.77 1.25 -11.33
C ILE A 54 -6.17 1.72 -9.93
N GLU A 55 -5.83 0.97 -8.88
CA GLU A 55 -6.13 1.30 -7.50
C GLU A 55 -5.64 2.69 -7.13
N TRP A 56 -4.31 2.91 -7.11
CA TRP A 56 -3.77 4.20 -6.68
C TRP A 56 -4.22 5.36 -7.57
N LYS A 57 -4.37 5.12 -8.89
CA LYS A 57 -4.85 6.18 -9.80
C LYS A 57 -6.32 6.50 -9.58
N SER A 58 -7.13 5.52 -9.23
CA SER A 58 -8.52 5.72 -8.87
C SER A 58 -8.66 6.46 -7.54
N ILE A 59 -7.83 6.13 -6.54
CA ILE A 59 -7.73 6.87 -5.28
C ILE A 59 -7.40 8.34 -5.60
N GLU A 60 -6.29 8.60 -6.30
CA GLU A 60 -5.89 9.94 -6.71
C GLU A 60 -7.04 10.70 -7.40
N TYR A 61 -7.63 10.10 -8.41
CA TYR A 61 -8.70 10.75 -9.18
C TYR A 61 -9.92 11.12 -8.33
N ASN A 62 -10.43 10.16 -7.54
CA ASN A 62 -11.67 10.36 -6.79
C ASN A 62 -11.47 11.32 -5.61
N MET A 63 -10.33 11.23 -4.88
CA MET A 63 -10.02 12.14 -3.77
C MET A 63 -9.81 13.58 -4.25
N PHE A 64 -8.95 13.78 -5.25
CA PHE A 64 -8.72 15.13 -5.80
C PHE A 64 -9.94 15.69 -6.55
N SER A 65 -10.81 14.81 -7.08
CA SER A 65 -12.12 15.24 -7.62
C SER A 65 -13.02 15.78 -6.50
N LEU A 66 -13.04 15.13 -5.33
CA LEU A 66 -13.78 15.64 -4.17
C LEU A 66 -13.23 17.00 -3.71
N PHE A 67 -11.90 17.14 -3.57
CA PHE A 67 -11.28 18.42 -3.20
C PHE A 67 -11.62 19.54 -4.19
N LYS A 68 -11.58 19.25 -5.48
CA LYS A 68 -11.94 20.21 -6.53
C LYS A 68 -13.42 20.59 -6.45
N ASN A 69 -14.31 19.61 -6.31
CA ASN A 69 -15.76 19.81 -6.33
C ASN A 69 -16.28 20.47 -5.04
N SER A 70 -15.54 20.36 -3.94
CA SER A 70 -15.84 21.03 -2.67
C SER A 70 -15.04 22.34 -2.46
N ASN A 71 -14.34 22.82 -3.50
CA ASN A 71 -13.51 24.01 -3.41
C ASN A 71 -12.61 23.99 -2.15
N TYR A 72 -11.82 22.94 -2.00
CA TYR A 72 -10.95 22.75 -0.85
C TYR A 72 -9.95 23.89 -0.73
N ALA A 73 -9.88 24.53 0.43
CA ALA A 73 -9.02 25.70 0.61
C ALA A 73 -7.55 25.39 0.42
N ASP A 74 -6.81 26.29 -0.27
CA ASP A 74 -5.36 26.19 -0.42
C ASP A 74 -4.63 26.64 0.85
N TYR A 75 -5.19 27.65 1.57
CA TYR A 75 -4.64 28.17 2.83
C TYR A 75 -5.73 28.35 3.88
N ARG A 76 -5.36 28.17 5.15
CA ARG A 76 -6.20 28.45 6.32
C ARG A 76 -5.43 29.36 7.24
N LEU A 77 -5.92 30.59 7.41
CA LEU A 77 -5.44 31.52 8.42
C LEU A 77 -6.18 31.25 9.71
N ILE A 78 -5.47 31.26 10.84
CA ILE A 78 -6.04 30.99 12.15
C ILE A 78 -5.66 32.11 13.09
N ASN A 79 -6.67 32.68 13.76
CA ASN A 79 -6.49 33.70 14.81
C ASN A 79 -7.50 33.46 15.94
N SER A 80 -7.04 33.30 17.15
CA SER A 80 -7.89 33.04 18.32
C SER A 80 -8.84 34.19 18.66
N ASN A 81 -8.55 35.42 18.21
CA ASN A 81 -9.43 36.55 18.39
C ASN A 81 -10.58 36.58 17.37
N GLY A 82 -10.54 35.73 16.38
CA GLY A 82 -11.46 35.70 15.24
C GLY A 82 -11.09 36.74 14.17
N PHE A 83 -11.78 36.63 13.03
CA PHE A 83 -11.62 37.54 11.89
C PHE A 83 -12.94 38.28 11.59
N SER A 84 -12.80 39.59 11.41
CA SER A 84 -13.90 40.45 10.99
C SER A 84 -14.20 40.33 9.48
N GLU A 85 -15.22 41.03 8.99
CA GLU A 85 -15.47 41.17 7.56
C GLU A 85 -14.43 42.05 6.87
N GLU A 86 -13.86 43.01 7.59
CA GLU A 86 -12.78 43.88 7.11
C GLU A 86 -11.51 43.02 6.85
N ASP A 87 -11.17 42.14 7.79
CA ASP A 87 -10.05 41.20 7.60
C ASP A 87 -10.25 40.29 6.38
N LEU A 88 -11.47 39.80 6.18
CA LEU A 88 -11.81 39.00 4.99
C LEU A 88 -11.59 39.79 3.70
N ASN A 89 -12.03 41.08 3.68
CA ASN A 89 -11.87 41.93 2.50
C ASN A 89 -10.39 42.25 2.24
N ASN A 90 -9.60 42.49 3.28
CA ASN A 90 -8.16 42.70 3.17
C ASN A 90 -7.43 41.51 2.59
N ILE A 91 -7.87 40.26 2.90
CA ILE A 91 -7.34 39.04 2.29
C ILE A 91 -7.78 38.88 0.84
N LEU A 92 -9.03 39.21 0.51
CA LEU A 92 -9.56 39.17 -0.86
C LEU A 92 -8.83 40.15 -1.79
N ASP A 93 -8.36 41.29 -1.29
CA ASP A 93 -7.63 42.27 -2.07
C ASP A 93 -6.18 41.86 -2.40
N ILE A 94 -5.66 40.78 -1.81
CA ILE A 94 -4.33 40.25 -2.13
C ILE A 94 -4.30 39.74 -3.56
N LYS A 95 -3.40 40.26 -4.37
CA LYS A 95 -3.25 39.82 -5.79
C LYS A 95 -2.94 38.34 -5.89
N GLY A 96 -3.85 37.59 -6.53
CA GLY A 96 -3.73 36.13 -6.75
C GLY A 96 -4.58 35.29 -5.80
N VAL A 97 -5.22 35.89 -4.80
CA VAL A 97 -6.35 35.29 -4.09
C VAL A 97 -7.55 35.28 -5.04
N LYS A 98 -8.19 34.10 -5.16
CA LYS A 98 -9.38 33.93 -6.01
C LYS A 98 -10.66 34.12 -5.23
N ASN A 99 -10.71 33.55 -4.04
CA ASN A 99 -11.87 33.62 -3.16
C ASN A 99 -11.44 33.32 -1.72
N ALA A 100 -12.21 33.78 -0.75
CA ALA A 100 -11.98 33.52 0.66
C ALA A 100 -13.31 33.44 1.42
N SER A 101 -13.30 32.77 2.56
CA SER A 101 -14.44 32.64 3.45
C SER A 101 -14.00 32.64 4.90
N ARG A 102 -14.73 33.36 5.75
CA ARG A 102 -14.63 33.12 7.19
C ARG A 102 -15.20 31.75 7.50
N PHE A 103 -14.51 30.99 8.33
CA PHE A 103 -14.80 29.59 8.56
C PHE A 103 -14.61 29.21 10.03
N ILE A 104 -15.42 28.29 10.52
CA ILE A 104 -15.22 27.64 11.81
C ILE A 104 -15.66 26.18 11.72
N THR A 105 -14.95 25.31 12.44
CA THR A 105 -15.42 23.96 12.75
C THR A 105 -15.48 23.78 14.26
N ILE A 106 -16.64 23.40 14.77
CA ILE A 106 -16.88 23.12 16.18
C ILE A 106 -17.22 21.64 16.36
N ASN A 107 -16.66 20.99 17.39
CA ASN A 107 -17.05 19.64 17.76
C ASN A 107 -18.19 19.75 18.79
N ALA A 108 -19.36 19.24 18.45
CA ALA A 108 -20.55 19.30 19.27
C ALA A 108 -21.05 17.90 19.62
N ASP A 109 -21.58 17.74 20.83
CA ASP A 109 -22.21 16.50 21.28
C ASP A 109 -23.62 16.36 20.71
N VAL A 110 -24.00 15.15 20.34
CA VAL A 110 -25.35 14.84 19.84
C VAL A 110 -26.26 14.53 21.02
N ASN A 111 -27.26 15.37 21.25
CA ASN A 111 -28.10 15.27 22.46
C ASN A 111 -28.94 13.99 22.52
N GLU A 112 -29.33 13.46 21.37
CA GLU A 112 -30.13 12.24 21.28
C GLU A 112 -29.34 10.96 21.54
N LYS A 113 -27.99 11.06 21.57
CA LYS A 113 -27.09 9.92 21.76
C LYS A 113 -25.89 10.29 22.63
N SER A 114 -25.85 9.71 23.82
CA SER A 114 -24.75 9.91 24.73
C SER A 114 -23.43 9.42 24.15
N GLY A 115 -22.45 10.30 24.03
CA GLY A 115 -21.10 10.00 23.58
C GLY A 115 -20.83 10.11 22.09
N ASP A 116 -21.85 10.38 21.26
CA ASP A 116 -21.69 10.68 19.84
C ASP A 116 -21.35 12.16 19.67
N THR A 117 -20.46 12.46 18.73
CA THR A 117 -20.03 13.82 18.41
C THR A 117 -20.13 14.11 16.91
N VAL A 118 -20.30 15.39 16.58
CA VAL A 118 -20.36 15.85 15.18
C VAL A 118 -19.47 17.09 15.03
N ALA A 119 -18.58 17.06 14.05
CA ALA A 119 -17.79 18.22 13.64
C ALA A 119 -18.68 19.13 12.77
N ILE A 120 -19.17 20.24 13.32
CA ILE A 120 -20.06 21.17 12.64
C ILE A 120 -19.20 22.26 11.99
N SER A 121 -19.26 22.36 10.68
CA SER A 121 -18.56 23.37 9.88
C SER A 121 -19.53 24.46 9.45
N ILE A 122 -19.09 25.70 9.54
CA ILE A 122 -19.81 26.90 9.12
C ILE A 122 -18.92 27.71 8.18
N THR A 123 -19.42 28.04 7.01
CA THR A 123 -18.75 28.88 6.01
C THR A 123 -19.62 30.06 5.64
N THR A 124 -19.06 31.27 5.62
CA THR A 124 -19.80 32.47 5.21
C THR A 124 -19.89 32.61 3.69
N ASN A 125 -19.00 31.94 2.96
CA ASN A 125 -19.00 31.88 1.50
C ASN A 125 -18.90 30.43 1.04
N PHE A 126 -19.96 29.89 0.44
CA PHE A 126 -20.02 28.49 -0.01
C PHE A 126 -19.11 28.18 -1.20
N ASP A 127 -18.51 29.19 -1.85
CA ASP A 127 -17.55 28.99 -2.92
C ASP A 127 -16.14 28.57 -2.40
N VAL A 128 -15.96 28.51 -1.06
CA VAL A 128 -14.71 28.06 -0.40
C VAL A 128 -15.06 27.07 0.69
N SER A 129 -14.33 25.97 0.75
CA SER A 129 -14.54 24.88 1.73
C SER A 129 -15.99 24.44 1.79
N SER A 130 -16.58 24.18 0.62
CA SER A 130 -17.96 23.70 0.44
C SER A 130 -18.05 22.17 0.57
N PHE A 131 -19.21 21.63 0.27
CA PHE A 131 -19.47 20.19 0.24
C PHE A 131 -20.13 19.77 -1.07
N VAL A 132 -20.14 18.46 -1.34
CA VAL A 132 -20.87 17.81 -2.42
C VAL A 132 -22.19 17.28 -1.86
N LEU A 133 -23.31 17.75 -2.39
CA LEU A 133 -24.64 17.27 -2.03
C LEU A 133 -24.87 15.87 -2.63
N ILE A 134 -25.23 14.91 -1.78
CA ILE A 134 -25.57 13.54 -2.19
C ILE A 134 -27.07 13.39 -2.37
N ASP A 135 -27.85 13.92 -1.43
CA ASP A 135 -29.32 13.89 -1.46
C ASP A 135 -29.89 15.04 -0.67
N GLY A 136 -31.10 15.49 -1.02
CA GLY A 136 -31.83 16.56 -0.32
C GLY A 136 -31.73 17.93 -0.95
N GLU A 137 -31.83 18.97 -0.12
CA GLU A 137 -31.91 20.37 -0.53
C GLU A 137 -30.51 21.00 -0.70
N LYS A 138 -30.37 21.91 -1.66
CA LYS A 138 -29.14 22.72 -1.84
C LYS A 138 -28.88 23.57 -0.61
N TYR A 139 -27.59 23.88 -0.40
CA TYR A 139 -27.17 24.75 0.70
C TYR A 139 -27.83 26.12 0.61
N ASN A 140 -28.39 26.55 1.75
CA ASN A 140 -28.98 27.87 1.91
C ASN A 140 -28.37 28.54 3.15
N LYS A 141 -27.53 29.56 2.92
CA LYS A 141 -26.85 30.31 4.00
C LYS A 141 -27.81 31.05 4.95
N ASN A 142 -29.01 31.34 4.49
CA ASN A 142 -30.05 32.08 5.23
C ASN A 142 -31.06 31.14 5.91
N SER A 143 -30.83 29.85 5.97
CA SER A 143 -31.75 28.90 6.63
C SER A 143 -31.58 29.01 8.15
N ASP A 144 -32.69 29.18 8.88
CA ASP A 144 -32.67 29.28 10.35
C ASP A 144 -32.66 27.91 11.04
N ASP A 145 -32.81 26.82 10.31
CA ASP A 145 -32.86 25.45 10.85
C ASP A 145 -32.10 24.42 10.06
N GLY A 146 -31.36 24.82 9.01
CA GLY A 146 -30.73 23.92 8.06
C GLY A 146 -29.51 23.19 8.58
N ILE A 147 -29.53 21.85 8.55
CA ILE A 147 -28.41 20.96 8.80
C ILE A 147 -28.15 20.11 7.55
N TRP A 148 -26.92 20.14 7.02
CA TRP A 148 -26.45 19.23 5.97
C TRP A 148 -25.50 18.25 6.61
N LEU A 149 -25.93 16.97 6.74
CA LEU A 149 -25.27 15.95 7.55
C LEU A 149 -24.46 14.99 6.69
N SER A 150 -23.35 14.49 7.20
CA SER A 150 -22.58 13.39 6.59
C SER A 150 -23.49 12.20 6.27
N ASP A 151 -23.46 11.72 5.02
CA ASP A 151 -24.30 10.60 4.57
C ASP A 151 -23.92 9.28 5.28
N GLN A 152 -22.63 9.09 5.59
CA GLN A 152 -22.17 7.90 6.31
C GLN A 152 -22.63 7.90 7.76
N TYR A 153 -22.54 9.04 8.46
CA TYR A 153 -23.05 9.17 9.82
C TYR A 153 -24.56 8.99 9.87
N ALA A 154 -25.29 9.63 8.95
CA ALA A 154 -26.74 9.50 8.83
C ALA A 154 -27.16 8.03 8.62
N LYS A 155 -26.50 7.35 7.69
CA LYS A 155 -26.76 5.93 7.37
C LYS A 155 -26.48 4.99 8.56
N LYS A 156 -25.34 5.19 9.25
CA LYS A 156 -24.97 4.35 10.41
C LYS A 156 -25.92 4.57 11.59
N ASN A 157 -26.43 5.78 11.74
CA ASN A 157 -27.32 6.17 12.84
C ASN A 157 -28.82 6.16 12.46
N LYS A 158 -29.15 5.75 11.22
CA LYS A 158 -30.54 5.67 10.71
C LYS A 158 -31.26 7.02 10.76
N ILE A 159 -30.54 8.10 10.45
CA ILE A 159 -31.07 9.46 10.36
C ILE A 159 -31.50 9.72 8.92
N SER A 160 -32.68 10.30 8.72
CA SER A 160 -33.27 10.62 7.41
C SER A 160 -33.36 12.12 7.20
N ILE A 161 -33.46 12.53 5.93
CA ILE A 161 -33.79 13.92 5.58
C ILE A 161 -35.16 14.29 6.18
N GLY A 162 -35.22 15.46 6.85
CA GLY A 162 -36.39 15.92 7.56
C GLY A 162 -36.37 15.68 9.07
N ASP A 163 -35.50 14.79 9.55
CA ASP A 163 -35.34 14.53 11.00
C ASP A 163 -34.79 15.78 11.71
N SER A 164 -35.21 15.97 12.95
CA SER A 164 -34.72 17.06 13.81
C SER A 164 -33.56 16.54 14.63
N LEU A 165 -32.44 17.28 14.63
CA LEU A 165 -31.27 17.01 15.44
C LEU A 165 -30.97 18.17 16.38
N SER A 166 -30.40 17.84 17.53
CA SER A 166 -29.97 18.81 18.50
C SER A 166 -28.54 18.54 18.94
N PHE A 167 -27.69 19.54 18.83
CA PHE A 167 -26.29 19.49 19.22
C PHE A 167 -26.04 20.38 20.44
N THR A 168 -25.09 20.01 21.28
CA THR A 168 -24.62 20.86 22.38
C THR A 168 -23.17 21.23 22.17
N TYR A 169 -22.86 22.50 22.15
CA TYR A 169 -21.51 23.06 22.11
C TYR A 169 -21.39 24.14 23.21
N ASN A 170 -20.45 23.98 24.14
CA ASN A 170 -20.24 24.92 25.25
C ASN A 170 -21.58 25.31 25.97
N ASN A 171 -22.43 24.33 26.27
CA ASN A 171 -23.78 24.49 26.85
C ASN A 171 -24.81 25.21 25.94
N ILE A 172 -24.45 25.60 24.76
CA ILE A 172 -25.36 26.19 23.79
C ILE A 172 -25.99 25.07 22.98
N LYS A 173 -27.31 25.04 22.91
CA LYS A 173 -28.07 24.04 22.13
C LYS A 173 -28.36 24.57 20.74
N ILE A 174 -27.82 23.92 19.73
CA ILE A 174 -28.08 24.18 18.33
C ILE A 174 -29.11 23.15 17.87
N LYS A 175 -30.31 23.60 17.51
CA LYS A 175 -31.38 22.74 17.01
C LYS A 175 -31.62 23.03 15.55
N GLY A 176 -31.77 21.99 14.73
CA GLY A 176 -32.09 22.14 13.33
C GLY A 176 -32.70 20.88 12.74
N ARG A 177 -32.97 20.96 11.45
CA ARG A 177 -33.56 19.86 10.66
C ARG A 177 -32.61 19.45 9.55
N VAL A 178 -32.44 18.14 9.37
CA VAL A 178 -31.60 17.60 8.31
C VAL A 178 -32.20 17.93 6.96
N ARG A 179 -31.59 18.83 6.20
CA ARG A 179 -32.02 19.30 4.88
C ARG A 179 -31.34 18.53 3.76
N GLY A 180 -30.15 17.97 4.00
CA GLY A 180 -29.45 17.20 2.99
C GLY A 180 -28.37 16.30 3.56
N LEU A 181 -27.96 15.32 2.74
CA LEU A 181 -26.86 14.41 3.00
C LEU A 181 -25.67 14.82 2.13
N ILE A 182 -24.48 14.89 2.73
CA ILE A 182 -23.33 15.52 2.11
C ILE A 182 -22.03 14.72 2.27
N LYS A 183 -21.05 15.05 1.41
CA LYS A 183 -19.65 14.71 1.55
C LYS A 183 -18.81 15.96 1.37
N ALA A 184 -17.79 16.15 2.21
CA ALA A 184 -16.96 17.35 2.20
C ALA A 184 -15.47 17.00 2.13
N GLY A 185 -14.73 17.76 1.32
CA GLY A 185 -13.28 17.59 1.21
C GLY A 185 -12.57 17.87 2.54
N GLU A 186 -13.00 18.89 3.28
CA GLU A 186 -12.42 19.25 4.61
C GLU A 186 -12.57 18.10 5.62
N GLN A 187 -13.58 17.26 5.47
CA GLN A 187 -13.94 16.15 6.36
C GLN A 187 -13.87 14.79 5.65
N MET A 188 -13.09 14.67 4.58
CA MET A 188 -12.92 13.41 3.85
C MET A 188 -12.41 12.30 4.78
N ILE A 189 -11.53 12.67 5.70
CA ILE A 189 -11.11 11.82 6.83
C ILE A 189 -11.64 12.46 8.10
N CYS A 190 -12.79 11.96 8.54
CA CYS A 190 -13.51 12.49 9.70
C CYS A 190 -13.16 11.67 10.94
N VAL A 191 -12.25 12.18 11.75
CA VAL A 191 -11.81 11.55 13.01
C VAL A 191 -12.10 12.47 14.19
N SER A 192 -12.47 11.88 15.33
CA SER A 192 -12.78 12.65 16.55
C SER A 192 -11.51 13.09 17.29
N ASP A 193 -10.40 12.41 17.09
CA ASP A 193 -9.10 12.71 17.70
C ASP A 193 -7.98 12.59 16.66
N LYS A 194 -6.98 13.46 16.69
CA LYS A 194 -5.83 13.45 15.79
C LYS A 194 -4.97 12.17 15.88
N THR A 195 -5.06 11.45 17.00
CA THR A 195 -4.39 10.15 17.20
C THR A 195 -5.16 8.98 16.62
N GLN A 196 -6.40 9.19 16.17
CA GLN A 196 -7.24 8.19 15.53
C GLN A 196 -6.90 8.11 14.05
N ILE A 197 -6.64 6.92 13.53
CA ILE A 197 -6.25 6.71 12.12
C ILE A 197 -7.48 6.49 11.22
N MET A 198 -8.51 5.81 11.73
CA MET A 198 -9.68 5.46 10.93
C MET A 198 -10.93 6.19 11.38
N PRO A 199 -11.78 6.66 10.44
CA PRO A 199 -13.08 7.23 10.78
C PRO A 199 -13.98 6.19 11.45
N ASP A 200 -14.73 6.63 12.48
CA ASP A 200 -15.84 5.87 13.04
C ASP A 200 -17.15 6.65 12.88
N PHE A 201 -17.77 6.50 11.73
CA PHE A 201 -19.04 7.18 11.40
C PHE A 201 -20.24 6.70 12.25
N LYS A 202 -20.06 5.78 13.18
CA LYS A 202 -21.10 5.42 14.14
C LYS A 202 -21.13 6.40 15.31
N SER A 203 -19.97 6.78 15.83
CA SER A 203 -19.81 7.64 16.99
C SER A 203 -19.41 9.07 16.67
N HIS A 204 -18.81 9.30 15.47
CA HIS A 204 -18.37 10.61 15.04
C HIS A 204 -18.72 10.87 13.59
N GLY A 205 -19.31 12.04 13.32
CA GLY A 205 -19.68 12.49 11.98
C GLY A 205 -19.33 13.95 11.76
N PHE A 206 -19.77 14.48 10.62
CA PHE A 206 -19.67 15.90 10.36
C PHE A 206 -20.99 16.46 9.80
N ALA A 207 -21.16 17.74 9.95
CA ALA A 207 -22.30 18.48 9.41
C ALA A 207 -21.87 19.88 8.98
N TYR A 208 -22.61 20.46 8.06
CA TYR A 208 -22.59 21.89 7.78
C TYR A 208 -23.91 22.50 8.24
N ILE A 209 -23.85 23.66 8.87
CA ILE A 209 -25.03 24.46 9.20
C ILE A 209 -24.90 25.83 8.55
N SER A 210 -26.01 26.54 8.44
CA SER A 210 -26.03 27.90 7.88
C SER A 210 -25.40 28.90 8.85
N PRO A 211 -24.77 29.96 8.35
CA PRO A 211 -24.37 31.11 9.19
C PRO A 211 -25.53 31.70 9.99
N SER A 212 -26.75 31.81 9.38
CA SER A 212 -27.94 32.32 10.08
C SER A 212 -28.30 31.49 11.31
N LEU A 213 -28.31 30.16 11.21
CA LEU A 213 -28.57 29.29 12.36
C LEU A 213 -27.46 29.42 13.43
N TYR A 214 -26.18 29.46 13.00
CA TYR A 214 -25.04 29.58 13.89
C TYR A 214 -25.03 30.91 14.66
N GLU A 215 -25.07 32.04 13.93
CA GLU A 215 -25.02 33.40 14.53
C GLU A 215 -26.29 33.69 15.35
N GLY A 216 -27.45 33.22 14.88
CA GLY A 216 -28.72 33.35 15.62
C GLY A 216 -28.71 32.57 16.94
N THR A 217 -28.00 31.46 17.00
CA THR A 217 -27.87 30.63 18.23
C THR A 217 -26.83 31.17 19.20
N LEU A 218 -25.68 31.62 18.71
CA LEU A 218 -24.61 32.21 19.56
C LEU A 218 -24.88 33.65 19.95
N GLY A 219 -25.61 34.40 19.15
CA GLY A 219 -25.86 35.83 19.37
C GLY A 219 -24.78 36.75 18.85
N PHE A 220 -23.67 36.25 18.33
CA PHE A 220 -22.57 37.04 17.73
C PHE A 220 -21.80 36.20 16.68
N PRO A 221 -21.25 36.86 15.64
CA PRO A 221 -20.44 36.16 14.61
C PRO A 221 -19.00 35.98 15.11
N TYR A 222 -18.59 34.71 15.36
CA TYR A 222 -17.22 34.39 15.73
C TYR A 222 -16.63 33.39 14.75
N TYR A 223 -15.62 33.77 14.00
CA TYR A 223 -14.95 32.98 13.00
C TYR A 223 -13.42 33.05 13.18
N PRO A 224 -12.81 32.03 13.78
CA PRO A 224 -11.36 32.00 14.04
C PRO A 224 -10.51 31.71 12.79
N ASN A 225 -11.12 31.31 11.70
CA ASN A 225 -10.40 30.96 10.49
C ASN A 225 -10.86 31.77 9.28
N ILE A 226 -9.91 32.07 8.36
CA ILE A 226 -10.20 32.44 6.98
C ILE A 226 -9.63 31.34 6.09
N ASN A 227 -10.50 30.66 5.35
CA ASN A 227 -10.12 29.69 4.33
C ASN A 227 -10.01 30.40 2.99
N VAL A 228 -8.92 30.13 2.23
CA VAL A 228 -8.55 30.90 1.04
C VAL A 228 -8.26 29.98 -0.13
N LEU A 229 -8.82 30.32 -1.29
CA LEU A 229 -8.43 29.76 -2.60
C LEU A 229 -7.45 30.71 -3.27
N SER A 230 -6.24 30.25 -3.58
CA SER A 230 -5.17 31.08 -4.12
C SER A 230 -4.28 30.33 -5.11
N ASN A 231 -3.66 31.08 -6.03
CA ASN A 231 -2.63 30.55 -6.93
C ASN A 231 -1.21 30.98 -6.51
N ILE A 232 -1.06 31.67 -5.38
CA ILE A 232 0.22 32.16 -4.88
C ILE A 232 0.89 31.04 -4.07
N ASP A 233 2.20 30.97 -4.08
CA ASP A 233 2.94 30.07 -3.20
C ASP A 233 2.81 30.46 -1.71
N ALA A 234 2.96 29.48 -0.82
CA ALA A 234 2.72 29.66 0.62
C ALA A 234 3.60 30.74 1.26
N LYS A 235 4.85 30.91 0.82
CA LYS A 235 5.78 31.89 1.38
C LYS A 235 5.38 33.32 1.00
N THR A 236 5.00 33.54 -0.25
CA THR A 236 4.53 34.84 -0.73
C THR A 236 3.17 35.16 -0.10
N PHE A 237 2.24 34.18 -0.07
CA PHE A 237 0.95 34.37 0.56
C PHE A 237 1.06 34.75 2.04
N SER A 238 1.92 34.06 2.81
CA SER A 238 2.13 34.37 4.22
C SER A 238 2.58 35.79 4.44
N LYS A 239 3.53 36.32 3.65
CA LYS A 239 4.03 37.67 3.76
C LYS A 239 2.97 38.72 3.43
N GLU A 240 2.21 38.49 2.36
CA GLU A 240 1.16 39.41 1.94
C GLU A 240 -0.02 39.41 2.92
N ALA A 241 -0.39 38.25 3.46
CA ALA A 241 -1.44 38.14 4.48
C ALA A 241 -1.07 38.80 5.79
N ASP A 242 0.17 38.58 6.29
CA ASP A 242 0.66 39.25 7.49
C ASP A 242 0.71 40.82 7.33
N LYS A 243 1.06 41.29 6.14
CA LYS A 243 1.02 42.70 5.81
C LYS A 243 -0.39 43.26 5.73
N ALA A 244 -1.31 42.53 5.12
CA ALA A 244 -2.71 42.92 4.95
C ALA A 244 -3.48 42.99 6.29
N LEU A 245 -3.15 42.08 7.21
CA LEU A 245 -3.78 41.99 8.54
C LEU A 245 -3.03 42.74 9.64
N GLY A 246 -1.84 43.25 9.37
CA GLY A 246 -1.02 43.97 10.34
C GLY A 246 -0.46 43.16 11.50
N ASN A 247 -0.59 41.84 11.46
CA ASN A 247 -0.11 40.90 12.49
C ASN A 247 0.36 39.58 11.87
N THR A 248 1.12 38.80 12.64
CA THR A 248 1.58 37.48 12.21
C THR A 248 0.52 36.42 12.54
N ASN A 249 -0.04 35.81 11.53
CA ASN A 249 -1.07 34.77 11.65
C ASN A 249 -0.50 33.37 11.42
N LEU A 250 -1.12 32.39 12.07
CA LEU A 250 -0.86 30.98 11.74
C LEU A 250 -1.52 30.66 10.39
N ILE A 251 -0.70 30.34 9.41
CA ILE A 251 -1.17 29.97 8.06
C ILE A 251 -0.85 28.49 7.84
N ILE A 252 -1.87 27.71 7.63
CA ILE A 252 -1.77 26.27 7.35
C ILE A 252 -2.06 26.05 5.86
N PRO A 253 -1.07 25.65 5.05
CA PRO A 253 -1.29 25.23 3.68
C PRO A 253 -2.07 23.92 3.63
N LYS A 254 -2.72 23.63 2.52
CA LYS A 254 -3.52 22.39 2.34
C LYS A 254 -2.70 21.12 2.56
N GLU A 255 -1.43 21.14 2.18
CA GLU A 255 -0.49 20.03 2.32
C GLU A 255 -0.30 19.59 3.78
N ASP A 256 -0.48 20.51 4.73
CA ASP A 256 -0.33 20.27 6.16
C ASP A 256 -1.68 19.94 6.85
N THR A 257 -2.78 19.85 6.07
CA THR A 257 -4.09 19.47 6.61
C THR A 257 -4.28 17.95 6.57
N LEU A 258 -5.01 17.41 7.55
CA LEU A 258 -5.17 15.94 7.69
C LEU A 258 -5.73 15.29 6.42
N SER A 259 -6.86 15.77 5.89
CA SER A 259 -7.49 15.14 4.72
C SER A 259 -6.63 15.19 3.46
N TYR A 260 -5.87 16.26 3.24
CA TYR A 260 -5.03 16.41 2.06
C TYR A 260 -3.72 15.62 2.17
N SER A 261 -3.03 15.71 3.32
CA SER A 261 -1.77 14.97 3.56
C SER A 261 -2.00 13.46 3.50
N GLN A 262 -3.09 12.99 4.07
CA GLN A 262 -3.47 11.56 3.99
C GLN A 262 -3.79 11.16 2.54
N ALA A 263 -4.44 12.03 1.76
CA ALA A 263 -4.69 11.78 0.34
C ALA A 263 -3.39 11.63 -0.46
N GLU A 264 -2.42 12.50 -0.23
CA GLU A 264 -1.09 12.41 -0.88
C GLU A 264 -0.33 11.17 -0.43
N GLY A 265 -0.43 10.80 0.84
CA GLY A 265 0.17 9.60 1.39
C GLY A 265 -0.37 8.34 0.75
N GLU A 266 -1.68 8.18 0.69
CA GLU A 266 -2.35 7.03 0.03
C GLU A 266 -1.92 6.90 -1.44
N VAL A 267 -1.84 8.02 -2.16
CA VAL A 267 -1.38 8.03 -3.55
C VAL A 267 0.10 7.63 -3.66
N SER A 268 0.95 8.13 -2.77
CA SER A 268 2.38 7.82 -2.75
C SER A 268 2.62 6.34 -2.42
N GLU A 269 1.92 5.83 -1.41
CA GLU A 269 1.93 4.41 -1.04
C GLU A 269 1.45 3.52 -2.17
N GLY A 270 0.31 3.83 -2.76
CA GLY A 270 -0.24 3.09 -3.89
C GLY A 270 0.69 3.08 -5.09
N LYS A 271 1.40 4.19 -5.40
CA LYS A 271 2.43 4.24 -6.45
C LYS A 271 3.60 3.30 -6.14
N ALA A 272 4.06 3.28 -4.91
CA ALA A 272 5.15 2.40 -4.49
C ALA A 272 4.74 0.92 -4.56
N MET A 273 3.57 0.57 -4.02
CA MET A 273 3.03 -0.78 -4.10
C MET A 273 2.73 -1.21 -5.54
N GLY A 274 2.18 -0.30 -6.35
CA GLY A 274 1.89 -0.53 -7.77
C GLY A 274 3.12 -0.69 -8.66
N SER A 275 4.31 -0.31 -8.20
CA SER A 275 5.56 -0.46 -8.94
C SER A 275 6.39 -1.68 -8.49
N ILE A 276 6.67 -1.83 -7.20
CA ILE A 276 7.64 -2.80 -6.66
C ILE A 276 7.12 -4.24 -6.81
N LEU A 277 5.95 -4.53 -6.26
CA LEU A 277 5.43 -5.90 -6.24
C LEU A 277 5.04 -6.41 -7.63
N PRO A 278 4.29 -5.67 -8.45
CA PRO A 278 3.99 -6.11 -9.81
C PRO A 278 5.23 -6.31 -10.69
N ALA A 279 6.29 -5.51 -10.50
CA ALA A 279 7.55 -5.71 -11.20
C ALA A 279 8.17 -7.08 -10.90
N LEU A 280 8.09 -7.55 -9.66
CA LEU A 280 8.52 -8.90 -9.28
C LEU A 280 7.69 -9.98 -9.98
N PHE A 281 6.36 -9.84 -10.02
CA PHE A 281 5.49 -10.78 -10.74
C PHE A 281 5.82 -10.84 -12.24
N LEU A 282 6.01 -9.67 -12.86
CA LEU A 282 6.37 -9.57 -14.29
C LEU A 282 7.76 -10.17 -14.56
N LEU A 283 8.74 -9.93 -13.70
CA LEU A 283 10.09 -10.49 -13.82
C LEU A 283 10.04 -12.02 -13.77
N ILE A 284 9.28 -12.60 -12.83
CA ILE A 284 9.12 -14.06 -12.73
C ILE A 284 8.44 -14.63 -13.98
N ALA A 285 7.37 -13.97 -14.45
CA ALA A 285 6.67 -14.36 -15.66
C ALA A 285 7.61 -14.34 -16.89
N LEU A 286 8.40 -13.28 -17.04
CA LEU A 286 9.39 -13.10 -18.10
C LEU A 286 10.46 -14.21 -18.08
N LEU A 287 11.09 -14.45 -16.95
CA LEU A 287 12.13 -15.48 -16.81
C LEU A 287 11.58 -16.88 -17.06
N THR A 288 10.36 -17.14 -16.62
CA THR A 288 9.70 -18.43 -16.86
C THR A 288 9.31 -18.61 -18.33
N MET A 289 8.88 -17.54 -19.00
CA MET A 289 8.62 -17.54 -20.44
C MET A 289 9.88 -17.87 -21.24
N ILE A 290 11.01 -17.21 -20.92
CA ILE A 290 12.33 -17.50 -21.54
C ILE A 290 12.63 -19.00 -21.45
N SER A 291 12.51 -19.58 -20.24
CA SER A 291 12.80 -20.98 -20.00
C SER A 291 11.91 -21.90 -20.81
N THR A 292 10.62 -21.66 -20.75
CA THR A 292 9.63 -22.56 -21.36
C THR A 292 9.73 -22.52 -22.88
N MET A 293 9.92 -21.35 -23.48
CA MET A 293 10.12 -21.19 -24.93
C MET A 293 11.42 -21.86 -25.40
N HIS A 294 12.52 -21.66 -24.68
CA HIS A 294 13.78 -22.32 -24.98
C HIS A 294 13.64 -23.85 -24.99
N ARG A 295 13.03 -24.43 -23.97
CA ARG A 295 12.83 -25.89 -23.87
C ARG A 295 11.84 -26.45 -24.88
N LEU A 296 10.77 -25.71 -25.17
CA LEU A 296 9.83 -26.09 -26.23
C LEU A 296 10.59 -26.22 -27.57
N THR A 297 11.45 -25.24 -27.87
CA THR A 297 12.25 -25.23 -29.10
C THR A 297 13.27 -26.37 -29.13
N VAL A 298 13.94 -26.67 -27.99
CA VAL A 298 14.86 -27.83 -27.88
C VAL A 298 14.13 -29.11 -28.14
N LYS A 299 12.91 -29.30 -27.60
CA LYS A 299 12.10 -30.51 -27.80
C LYS A 299 11.61 -30.67 -29.22
N GLU A 300 11.30 -29.58 -29.89
CA GLU A 300 10.86 -29.52 -31.29
C GLU A 300 12.04 -29.54 -32.28
N LYS A 301 13.31 -29.69 -31.81
CA LYS A 301 14.53 -29.63 -32.63
C LYS A 301 14.48 -30.58 -33.83
N SER A 302 14.07 -31.83 -33.64
CA SER A 302 13.95 -32.86 -34.73
C SER A 302 12.90 -32.42 -35.76
N GLN A 303 11.74 -31.91 -35.31
CA GLN A 303 10.71 -31.42 -36.23
C GLN A 303 11.15 -30.17 -36.97
N ILE A 304 11.93 -29.29 -36.32
CA ILE A 304 12.57 -28.11 -36.96
C ILE A 304 13.54 -28.61 -38.04
N GLY A 305 14.36 -29.65 -37.74
CA GLY A 305 15.25 -30.28 -38.72
C GLY A 305 14.50 -30.83 -39.93
N THR A 306 13.39 -31.53 -39.69
CA THR A 306 12.51 -32.03 -40.74
C THR A 306 11.93 -30.92 -41.63
N LEU A 307 11.47 -29.81 -41.03
CA LEU A 307 10.99 -28.65 -41.77
C LEU A 307 12.09 -28.01 -42.64
N LYS A 308 13.33 -27.92 -42.13
CA LYS A 308 14.50 -27.46 -42.90
C LYS A 308 14.80 -28.42 -44.05
N ALA A 309 14.79 -29.72 -43.82
CA ALA A 309 15.01 -30.75 -44.86
C ALA A 309 13.95 -30.70 -45.96
N LEU A 310 12.70 -30.34 -45.60
CA LEU A 310 11.60 -30.11 -46.57
C LEU A 310 11.67 -28.78 -47.29
N GLY A 311 12.74 -27.99 -47.11
CA GLY A 311 12.96 -26.73 -47.82
C GLY A 311 12.25 -25.49 -47.25
N PHE A 312 11.74 -25.54 -46.00
CA PHE A 312 11.20 -24.34 -45.32
C PHE A 312 12.34 -23.38 -44.97
N HIS A 313 12.22 -22.12 -45.38
CA HIS A 313 13.15 -21.07 -45.02
C HIS A 313 13.15 -20.85 -43.47
N ASP A 314 14.33 -20.59 -42.90
CA ASP A 314 14.52 -20.32 -41.49
C ASP A 314 13.60 -19.20 -40.97
N SER A 315 13.37 -18.13 -41.76
CA SER A 315 12.45 -17.05 -41.40
C SER A 315 11.01 -17.50 -41.17
N LYS A 316 10.49 -18.46 -41.94
CA LYS A 316 9.14 -19.00 -41.78
C LYS A 316 9.02 -19.88 -40.53
N ILE A 317 10.09 -20.64 -40.23
CA ILE A 317 10.17 -21.47 -39.01
C ILE A 317 10.24 -20.56 -37.76
N VAL A 318 11.10 -19.54 -37.80
CA VAL A 318 11.18 -18.53 -36.73
C VAL A 318 9.83 -17.88 -36.50
N LEU A 319 9.19 -17.37 -37.56
CA LEU A 319 7.89 -16.70 -37.46
C LEU A 319 6.81 -17.61 -36.85
N HIS A 320 6.82 -18.90 -37.20
CA HIS A 320 5.87 -19.88 -36.63
C HIS A 320 5.99 -20.02 -35.11
N TYR A 321 7.19 -20.16 -34.56
CA TYR A 321 7.39 -20.27 -33.12
C TYR A 321 7.27 -18.93 -32.40
N THR A 322 7.68 -17.82 -33.05
CA THR A 322 7.48 -16.47 -32.52
C THR A 322 6.01 -16.08 -32.41
N SER A 323 5.18 -16.55 -33.38
CA SER A 323 3.73 -16.33 -33.31
C SER A 323 3.07 -17.04 -32.15
N LEU A 324 3.59 -18.18 -31.71
CA LEU A 324 3.12 -18.86 -30.48
C LEU A 324 3.42 -17.98 -29.24
N ALA A 325 4.62 -17.41 -29.14
CA ALA A 325 4.96 -16.51 -28.04
C ALA A 325 4.08 -15.25 -28.05
N PHE A 326 3.80 -14.70 -29.23
CA PHE A 326 2.90 -13.55 -29.38
C PHE A 326 1.46 -13.87 -28.95
N ILE A 327 0.92 -15.02 -29.34
CA ILE A 327 -0.43 -15.45 -28.96
C ILE A 327 -0.53 -15.65 -27.44
N ILE A 328 0.47 -16.30 -26.82
CA ILE A 328 0.50 -16.53 -25.37
C ILE A 328 0.56 -15.21 -24.61
N SER A 329 1.46 -14.31 -25.01
CA SER A 329 1.61 -13.00 -24.33
C SER A 329 0.37 -12.13 -24.55
N SER A 330 -0.23 -12.12 -25.73
CA SER A 330 -1.43 -11.34 -26.02
C SER A 330 -2.65 -11.87 -25.26
N LEU A 331 -2.92 -13.19 -25.28
CA LEU A 331 -4.01 -13.79 -24.53
C LEU A 331 -3.82 -13.61 -23.02
N GLY A 332 -2.61 -13.85 -22.53
CA GLY A 332 -2.28 -13.63 -21.12
C GLY A 332 -2.48 -12.18 -20.70
N SER A 333 -2.10 -11.20 -21.56
CA SER A 333 -2.29 -9.78 -21.27
C SER A 333 -3.77 -9.37 -21.28
N ILE A 334 -4.56 -9.83 -22.23
CA ILE A 334 -6.00 -9.54 -22.29
C ILE A 334 -6.70 -10.07 -21.03
N LEU A 335 -6.44 -11.34 -20.68
CA LEU A 335 -6.99 -11.94 -19.47
C LEU A 335 -6.44 -11.26 -18.20
N GLY A 336 -5.18 -10.83 -18.22
CA GLY A 336 -4.55 -10.08 -17.14
C GLY A 336 -5.19 -8.71 -16.92
N ILE A 337 -5.46 -7.96 -17.98
CA ILE A 337 -6.19 -6.68 -17.88
C ILE A 337 -7.58 -6.91 -17.26
N ALA A 338 -8.32 -7.91 -17.75
CA ALA A 338 -9.64 -8.25 -17.21
C ALA A 338 -9.57 -8.62 -15.72
N LEU A 339 -8.59 -9.46 -15.34
CA LEU A 339 -8.34 -9.82 -13.93
C LEU A 339 -7.98 -8.57 -13.10
N GLY A 340 -7.12 -7.69 -13.63
CA GLY A 340 -6.70 -6.48 -12.94
C GLY A 340 -7.84 -5.52 -12.66
N TYR A 341 -8.72 -5.27 -13.63
CA TYR A 341 -9.94 -4.48 -13.43
C TYR A 341 -10.89 -5.12 -12.42
N PHE A 342 -11.05 -6.45 -12.48
CA PHE A 342 -11.88 -7.18 -11.52
C PHE A 342 -11.37 -7.06 -10.09
N LEU A 343 -10.06 -7.25 -9.87
CA LEU A 343 -9.45 -7.11 -8.56
C LEU A 343 -9.49 -5.66 -8.06
N ALA A 344 -9.20 -4.69 -8.93
CA ALA A 344 -9.32 -3.28 -8.60
C ALA A 344 -10.75 -2.88 -8.21
N TRP A 345 -11.78 -3.45 -8.87
CA TRP A 345 -13.17 -3.24 -8.49
C TRP A 345 -13.51 -3.81 -7.11
N ILE A 346 -12.95 -4.97 -6.73
CA ILE A 346 -13.13 -5.53 -5.38
C ILE A 346 -12.57 -4.58 -4.30
N ILE A 347 -11.45 -3.93 -4.57
CA ILE A 347 -10.81 -3.00 -3.64
C ILE A 347 -11.54 -1.66 -3.62
N MET A 348 -11.79 -1.09 -4.80
CA MET A 348 -12.28 0.27 -5.04
C MET A 348 -13.79 0.31 -5.30
N ASN A 349 -14.58 0.10 -4.26
CA ASN A 349 -16.03 0.31 -4.31
C ASN A 349 -16.56 0.69 -2.91
N PRO A 350 -17.75 1.31 -2.80
CA PRO A 350 -18.30 1.79 -1.52
C PRO A 350 -18.48 0.71 -0.45
N LYS A 351 -18.63 -0.56 -0.86
CA LYS A 351 -18.76 -1.72 0.02
C LYS A 351 -17.47 -2.54 0.11
N GLY A 352 -16.42 -2.11 -0.60
CA GLY A 352 -15.12 -2.75 -0.63
C GLY A 352 -14.20 -2.29 0.50
N MET A 353 -12.95 -2.67 0.39
CA MET A 353 -11.94 -2.35 1.41
C MET A 353 -11.79 -0.84 1.61
N MET A 354 -11.67 -0.08 0.54
CA MET A 354 -11.46 1.38 0.63
C MET A 354 -12.72 2.15 1.05
N GLY A 355 -13.91 1.60 0.86
CA GLY A 355 -15.17 2.24 1.26
C GLY A 355 -15.41 2.33 2.77
N THR A 356 -14.60 1.64 3.58
CA THR A 356 -14.63 1.77 5.05
C THR A 356 -13.72 2.89 5.55
N TYR A 357 -12.77 3.32 4.73
CA TYR A 357 -11.77 4.32 5.07
C TYR A 357 -12.09 5.68 4.44
N LEU A 358 -12.41 5.71 3.15
CA LEU A 358 -12.61 6.94 2.40
C LEU A 358 -14.10 7.28 2.27
N ASP A 359 -14.45 8.53 2.55
CA ASP A 359 -15.80 9.05 2.35
C ASP A 359 -15.93 9.80 1.02
N LEU A 360 -16.00 9.03 -0.09
CA LEU A 360 -15.99 9.56 -1.45
C LEU A 360 -17.39 9.58 -2.08
N PRO A 361 -17.76 10.65 -2.83
CA PRO A 361 -19.03 10.73 -3.54
C PRO A 361 -19.10 9.82 -4.78
N GLU A 362 -17.97 9.61 -5.43
CA GLU A 362 -17.83 8.80 -6.64
C GLU A 362 -16.73 7.76 -6.48
N TRP A 363 -16.90 6.61 -7.17
CA TRP A 363 -15.94 5.49 -7.14
C TRP A 363 -15.61 5.07 -8.57
N LYS A 364 -14.96 5.97 -9.32
CA LYS A 364 -14.54 5.72 -10.70
C LYS A 364 -13.23 4.93 -10.71
N LEU A 365 -13.17 3.86 -11.50
CA LEU A 365 -11.95 3.14 -11.81
C LEU A 365 -11.22 3.86 -12.96
N VAL A 366 -10.03 4.35 -12.67
CA VAL A 366 -9.20 5.10 -13.62
C VAL A 366 -7.86 4.38 -13.79
N SER A 367 -7.48 4.08 -15.02
CA SER A 367 -6.17 3.51 -15.33
C SER A 367 -5.19 4.62 -15.70
N PRO A 368 -3.94 4.59 -15.19
CA PRO A 368 -2.90 5.49 -15.67
C PRO A 368 -2.67 5.31 -17.17
N TRP A 369 -2.43 6.40 -17.89
CA TRP A 369 -2.25 6.41 -19.35
C TRP A 369 -1.10 5.51 -19.81
N TYR A 370 -0.05 5.38 -18.99
CA TYR A 370 1.16 4.60 -19.32
C TYR A 370 0.96 3.08 -19.21
N CYS A 371 -0.10 2.60 -18.56
CA CYS A 371 -0.36 1.16 -18.37
C CYS A 371 -0.48 0.43 -19.71
N TYR A 372 -1.25 0.98 -20.65
CA TYR A 372 -1.48 0.33 -21.94
C TYR A 372 -0.23 0.28 -22.82
N PRO A 373 0.52 1.40 -23.03
CA PRO A 373 1.80 1.34 -23.73
C PRO A 373 2.79 0.36 -23.09
N LEU A 374 2.85 0.31 -21.76
CA LEU A 374 3.77 -0.58 -21.06
C LEU A 374 3.39 -2.06 -21.24
N ILE A 375 2.10 -2.39 -21.20
CA ILE A 375 1.61 -3.74 -21.52
C ILE A 375 1.96 -4.13 -22.95
N ILE A 376 1.83 -3.22 -23.91
CA ILE A 376 2.24 -3.44 -25.31
C ILE A 376 3.76 -3.74 -25.36
N ILE A 377 4.58 -2.96 -24.67
CA ILE A 377 6.03 -3.19 -24.57
C ILE A 377 6.31 -4.57 -23.97
N ILE A 378 5.59 -4.99 -22.94
CA ILE A 378 5.73 -6.32 -22.33
C ILE A 378 5.39 -7.41 -23.34
N ILE A 379 4.29 -7.28 -24.11
CA ILE A 379 3.92 -8.24 -25.16
C ILE A 379 5.05 -8.34 -26.21
N PHE A 380 5.58 -7.21 -26.67
CA PHE A 380 6.70 -7.20 -27.61
C PHE A 380 7.96 -7.82 -27.02
N THR A 381 8.29 -7.52 -25.76
CA THR A 381 9.46 -8.07 -25.07
C THR A 381 9.35 -9.60 -24.95
N LEU A 382 8.21 -10.13 -24.49
CA LEU A 382 7.96 -11.56 -24.39
C LEU A 382 8.01 -12.24 -25.78
N THR A 383 7.46 -11.60 -26.80
CA THR A 383 7.50 -12.09 -28.18
C THR A 383 8.94 -12.09 -28.74
N PHE A 384 9.71 -11.04 -28.46
CA PHE A 384 11.11 -10.93 -28.88
C PHE A 384 11.99 -11.98 -28.19
N ILE A 385 11.74 -12.28 -26.95
CA ILE A 385 12.40 -13.36 -26.22
C ILE A 385 12.10 -14.71 -26.88
N GLY A 386 10.83 -14.96 -27.26
CA GLY A 386 10.44 -16.11 -28.05
C GLY A 386 11.22 -16.19 -29.37
N TYR A 387 11.33 -15.09 -30.09
CA TYR A 387 12.14 -14.97 -31.30
C TYR A 387 13.61 -15.33 -31.08
N LEU A 388 14.26 -14.75 -30.07
CA LEU A 388 15.67 -15.01 -29.76
C LEU A 388 15.92 -16.49 -29.41
N SER A 389 15.01 -17.09 -28.64
CA SER A 389 15.11 -18.50 -28.24
C SER A 389 15.12 -19.43 -29.47
N VAL A 390 14.27 -19.16 -30.46
CA VAL A 390 14.16 -19.95 -31.67
C VAL A 390 15.34 -19.67 -32.63
N ARG A 391 15.69 -18.43 -32.85
CA ARG A 391 16.77 -18.02 -33.74
C ARG A 391 18.11 -18.65 -33.36
N ASN A 392 18.40 -18.73 -32.07
CA ASN A 392 19.64 -19.37 -31.61
C ASN A 392 19.70 -20.89 -31.89
N MET A 393 18.54 -21.56 -31.94
CA MET A 393 18.47 -22.99 -32.26
C MET A 393 18.60 -23.29 -33.74
N LEU A 394 18.24 -22.33 -34.60
CA LEU A 394 18.26 -22.49 -36.07
C LEU A 394 19.66 -22.28 -36.69
N LYS A 395 20.66 -21.89 -35.92
CA LYS A 395 22.03 -21.68 -36.42
C LYS A 395 22.72 -22.95 -36.93
N GLY A 396 22.19 -24.16 -36.58
CA GLY A 396 22.70 -25.46 -37.05
C GLY A 396 22.09 -25.92 -38.37
N THR A 397 22.74 -26.91 -39.01
CA THR A 397 22.25 -27.56 -40.22
C THR A 397 21.07 -28.50 -39.95
N ALA A 398 20.30 -28.88 -41.00
CA ALA A 398 19.22 -29.88 -40.86
C ALA A 398 19.76 -31.20 -40.33
N SER A 399 20.94 -31.64 -40.79
CA SER A 399 21.61 -32.85 -40.34
C SER A 399 21.95 -32.83 -38.85
N GLU A 400 22.50 -31.71 -38.33
CA GLU A 400 22.77 -31.53 -36.91
C GLU A 400 21.51 -31.52 -36.02
N ALA A 401 20.40 -31.04 -36.61
CA ALA A 401 19.12 -31.02 -35.91
C ALA A 401 18.49 -32.43 -35.80
N LEU A 402 18.72 -33.28 -36.77
CA LEU A 402 18.26 -34.66 -36.83
C LEU A 402 19.20 -35.65 -36.13
N SER A 403 20.45 -35.29 -35.87
CA SER A 403 21.42 -36.13 -35.20
C SER A 403 21.03 -36.43 -33.76
N PRO A 404 21.23 -37.71 -33.28
CA PRO A 404 20.95 -38.07 -31.90
C PRO A 404 21.77 -37.21 -30.92
N TYR A 405 21.15 -36.83 -29.80
CA TYR A 405 21.85 -36.08 -28.76
C TYR A 405 22.96 -36.90 -28.13
N ILE A 406 24.21 -36.46 -28.32
CA ILE A 406 25.38 -37.03 -27.65
C ILE A 406 25.64 -36.24 -26.37
N PRO A 407 25.56 -36.86 -25.18
CA PRO A 407 25.80 -36.17 -23.93
C PRO A 407 27.25 -35.64 -23.85
N LYS A 408 27.43 -34.33 -23.59
CA LYS A 408 28.76 -33.76 -23.36
C LYS A 408 29.33 -34.29 -22.05
N LYS A 409 30.66 -34.63 -22.05
CA LYS A 409 31.39 -34.95 -20.81
C LYS A 409 31.31 -33.79 -19.83
N VAL A 410 30.82 -34.03 -18.62
CA VAL A 410 30.69 -33.04 -17.56
C VAL A 410 31.94 -33.10 -16.67
N LYS A 411 32.57 -31.95 -16.39
CA LYS A 411 33.65 -31.85 -15.44
C LYS A 411 33.14 -32.19 -14.02
N PRO A 412 33.91 -32.95 -13.22
CA PRO A 412 33.55 -33.25 -11.83
C PRO A 412 33.40 -31.95 -11.01
N MET A 413 32.44 -31.93 -10.09
CA MET A 413 32.25 -30.79 -9.19
C MET A 413 33.38 -30.72 -8.15
N LEU A 414 33.73 -29.51 -7.72
CA LEU A 414 34.69 -29.30 -6.65
C LEU A 414 34.34 -30.07 -5.35
N ILE A 415 33.04 -30.12 -5.03
CA ILE A 415 32.49 -30.84 -3.86
C ILE A 415 32.71 -32.37 -3.97
N GLU A 416 32.75 -32.94 -5.18
CA GLU A 416 32.99 -34.37 -5.37
C GLU A 416 34.36 -34.84 -4.90
N LYS A 417 35.32 -33.90 -4.82
CA LYS A 417 36.68 -34.15 -4.31
C LYS A 417 36.74 -34.21 -2.79
N THR A 418 35.69 -33.81 -2.08
CA THR A 418 35.62 -33.80 -0.61
C THR A 418 35.20 -35.14 -0.03
N LYS A 419 35.73 -35.48 1.18
CA LYS A 419 35.32 -36.68 1.93
C LYS A 419 33.84 -36.64 2.28
N ILE A 420 33.25 -35.43 2.48
CA ILE A 420 31.84 -35.21 2.82
C ILE A 420 30.89 -35.73 1.70
N PHE A 421 31.28 -35.56 0.42
CA PHE A 421 30.48 -36.04 -0.70
C PHE A 421 30.29 -37.55 -0.70
N LYS A 422 31.29 -38.32 -0.22
CA LYS A 422 31.24 -39.78 -0.12
C LYS A 422 30.28 -40.27 0.96
N LEU A 423 30.03 -39.47 2.00
CA LEU A 423 29.08 -39.78 3.09
C LEU A 423 27.61 -39.50 2.74
N ILE A 424 27.37 -38.70 1.71
CA ILE A 424 26.00 -38.33 1.29
C ILE A 424 25.32 -39.54 0.62
N PRO A 425 24.00 -39.82 0.91
CA PRO A 425 23.25 -40.89 0.27
C PRO A 425 23.20 -40.75 -1.26
N PHE A 426 23.12 -41.86 -1.96
CA PHE A 426 23.11 -41.93 -3.44
C PHE A 426 22.11 -40.97 -4.09
N GLY A 427 20.87 -40.92 -3.60
CA GLY A 427 19.83 -40.03 -4.15
C GLY A 427 20.17 -38.55 -4.07
N THR A 428 20.80 -38.10 -2.97
CA THR A 428 21.24 -36.71 -2.80
C THR A 428 22.45 -36.39 -3.67
N ARG A 429 23.41 -37.32 -3.79
CA ARG A 429 24.55 -37.17 -4.73
C ARG A 429 24.06 -37.04 -6.17
N TRP A 430 23.08 -37.86 -6.57
CA TRP A 430 22.44 -37.80 -7.88
C TRP A 430 21.80 -36.42 -8.11
N ASN A 431 21.03 -35.95 -7.16
CA ASN A 431 20.35 -34.67 -7.24
C ASN A 431 21.33 -33.47 -7.32
N LEU A 432 22.40 -33.45 -6.52
CA LEU A 432 23.42 -32.42 -6.60
C LEU A 432 24.12 -32.38 -7.96
N ARG A 433 24.45 -33.53 -8.52
CA ARG A 433 25.01 -33.63 -9.88
C ARG A 433 24.03 -33.13 -10.93
N ASP A 434 22.76 -33.47 -10.82
CA ASP A 434 21.73 -33.04 -11.75
C ASP A 434 21.48 -31.51 -11.68
N ILE A 435 21.45 -30.94 -10.48
CA ILE A 435 21.35 -29.50 -10.24
C ILE A 435 22.46 -28.73 -10.98
N VAL A 436 23.69 -29.18 -10.85
CA VAL A 436 24.85 -28.49 -11.47
C VAL A 436 24.95 -28.77 -12.97
N ARG A 437 24.53 -29.97 -13.42
CA ARG A 437 24.50 -30.32 -14.85
C ARG A 437 23.49 -29.51 -15.64
N HIS A 438 22.31 -29.28 -15.04
CA HIS A 438 21.21 -28.56 -15.69
C HIS A 438 21.01 -27.15 -15.10
N LYS A 439 22.09 -26.33 -15.14
CA LYS A 439 22.13 -24.98 -14.53
C LYS A 439 20.93 -24.11 -14.89
N THR A 440 20.54 -24.07 -16.16
CA THR A 440 19.43 -23.23 -16.63
C THR A 440 18.10 -23.65 -15.98
N ARG A 441 17.84 -24.96 -15.92
CA ARG A 441 16.63 -25.51 -15.28
C ARG A 441 16.58 -25.17 -13.79
N THR A 442 17.71 -25.40 -13.11
CA THR A 442 17.84 -25.14 -11.68
C THR A 442 17.70 -23.65 -11.36
N ALA A 443 18.37 -22.79 -12.12
CA ALA A 443 18.26 -21.34 -11.97
C ALA A 443 16.80 -20.84 -12.09
N MET A 444 16.05 -21.39 -13.02
CA MET A 444 14.66 -21.00 -13.22
C MET A 444 13.71 -21.49 -12.12
N SER A 445 13.94 -22.72 -11.63
CA SER A 445 13.20 -23.19 -10.45
C SER A 445 13.53 -22.37 -9.22
N LEU A 446 14.79 -21.96 -9.05
CA LEU A 446 15.23 -21.05 -7.98
C LEU A 446 14.54 -19.70 -8.09
N VAL A 447 14.49 -19.08 -9.27
CA VAL A 447 13.84 -17.77 -9.47
C VAL A 447 12.36 -17.82 -9.05
N GLY A 448 11.62 -18.87 -9.41
CA GLY A 448 10.23 -19.01 -9.00
C GLY A 448 10.06 -19.13 -7.48
N ILE A 449 10.93 -19.90 -6.81
CA ILE A 449 10.88 -20.07 -5.36
C ILE A 449 11.35 -18.81 -4.66
N ILE A 450 12.43 -18.19 -5.12
CA ILE A 450 12.95 -16.92 -4.58
C ILE A 450 11.87 -15.84 -4.67
N GLY A 451 11.23 -15.69 -5.84
CA GLY A 451 10.19 -14.69 -6.03
C GLY A 451 8.97 -14.90 -5.11
N CYS A 452 8.50 -16.15 -4.98
CA CYS A 452 7.44 -16.48 -4.03
C CYS A 452 7.87 -16.18 -2.58
N THR A 453 9.09 -16.54 -2.20
CA THR A 453 9.63 -16.28 -0.86
C THR A 453 9.74 -14.77 -0.59
N ILE A 454 10.23 -13.97 -1.56
CA ILE A 454 10.33 -12.51 -1.45
C ILE A 454 8.96 -11.90 -1.14
N ILE A 455 7.96 -12.21 -1.96
CA ILE A 455 6.61 -11.65 -1.79
C ILE A 455 6.01 -12.09 -0.46
N THR A 456 6.17 -13.35 -0.08
CA THR A 456 5.60 -13.90 1.15
C THR A 456 6.23 -13.29 2.40
N ILE A 457 7.58 -13.22 2.48
CA ILE A 457 8.26 -12.63 3.66
C ILE A 457 8.03 -11.12 3.73
N ALA A 458 7.97 -10.42 2.60
CA ALA A 458 7.63 -9.00 2.58
C ALA A 458 6.20 -8.76 3.09
N SER A 459 5.22 -9.57 2.66
CA SER A 459 3.83 -9.45 3.11
C SER A 459 3.68 -9.72 4.62
N PHE A 460 4.25 -10.82 5.13
CA PHE A 460 4.19 -11.09 6.57
C PHE A 460 5.03 -10.09 7.39
N GLY A 461 6.13 -9.59 6.83
CA GLY A 461 6.95 -8.56 7.46
C GLY A 461 6.22 -7.21 7.59
N ILE A 462 5.43 -6.80 6.58
CA ILE A 462 4.54 -5.62 6.71
C ILE A 462 3.56 -5.83 7.86
N LYS A 463 2.90 -6.98 7.92
CA LYS A 463 1.94 -7.30 9.00
C LYS A 463 2.57 -7.20 10.38
N GLU A 464 3.75 -7.81 10.58
CA GLU A 464 4.43 -7.74 11.88
C GLU A 464 4.93 -6.33 12.20
N THR A 465 5.42 -5.60 11.21
CA THR A 465 5.83 -4.19 11.38
C THR A 465 4.64 -3.33 11.82
N MET A 466 3.45 -3.56 11.24
CA MET A 466 2.22 -2.88 11.66
C MET A 466 1.78 -3.26 13.08
N ASN A 467 1.85 -4.53 13.43
CA ASN A 467 1.55 -4.96 14.80
C ASN A 467 2.53 -4.37 15.81
N ASP A 468 3.85 -4.37 15.52
CA ASP A 468 4.87 -3.74 16.37
C ASP A 468 4.63 -2.23 16.53
N PHE A 469 4.19 -1.57 15.45
CA PHE A 469 3.78 -0.18 15.50
C PHE A 469 2.64 0.03 16.52
N LEU A 470 1.62 -0.80 16.49
CA LEU A 470 0.50 -0.73 17.44
C LEU A 470 0.92 -0.98 18.89
N ASP A 471 1.68 -2.05 19.11
CA ASP A 471 2.15 -2.41 20.44
C ASP A 471 3.01 -1.30 21.03
N VAL A 472 3.89 -0.72 20.23
CA VAL A 472 4.79 0.35 20.66
C VAL A 472 4.05 1.65 20.98
N TYR A 473 3.18 2.11 20.07
CA TYR A 473 2.56 3.43 20.21
C TYR A 473 1.33 3.42 21.11
N TYR A 474 0.50 2.38 21.02
CA TYR A 474 -0.81 2.39 21.68
C TYR A 474 -0.84 1.55 22.95
N GLU A 475 -0.27 0.36 22.95
CA GLU A 475 -0.26 -0.45 24.18
C GLU A 475 0.79 0.06 25.17
N ASN A 476 2.01 0.29 24.69
CA ASN A 476 3.13 0.70 25.54
C ASN A 476 3.27 2.21 25.72
N GLY A 477 2.86 3.01 24.72
CA GLY A 477 2.97 4.47 24.73
C GLY A 477 1.85 5.16 25.51
N LEU A 478 0.63 4.63 25.43
CA LEU A 478 -0.56 5.20 26.07
C LEU A 478 -0.93 4.41 27.33
N ASN A 479 -0.50 4.89 28.49
CA ASN A 479 -0.77 4.26 29.78
C ASN A 479 -1.91 4.95 30.54
N TYR A 480 -3.02 5.21 29.83
CA TYR A 480 -4.23 5.82 30.37
C TYR A 480 -5.47 5.13 29.81
N SER A 481 -6.63 5.30 30.47
CA SER A 481 -7.93 4.81 29.98
C SER A 481 -8.68 5.87 29.19
N SER A 482 -8.57 7.13 29.59
CA SER A 482 -9.28 8.25 28.97
C SER A 482 -8.41 9.50 28.88
N LYS A 483 -8.60 10.25 27.79
CA LYS A 483 -8.08 11.60 27.58
C LYS A 483 -9.24 12.59 27.66
N ILE A 484 -9.16 13.51 28.59
CA ILE A 484 -10.14 14.57 28.83
C ILE A 484 -9.63 15.82 28.11
N TYR A 485 -10.39 16.37 27.21
CA TYR A 485 -10.13 17.66 26.59
C TYR A 485 -10.78 18.77 27.39
N LEU A 486 -10.02 19.79 27.74
CA LEU A 486 -10.49 20.92 28.52
C LEU A 486 -11.01 22.05 27.64
N SER A 487 -12.01 22.77 28.13
CA SER A 487 -12.54 23.94 27.45
C SER A 487 -11.49 25.06 27.36
N GLU A 488 -11.48 25.77 26.25
CA GLU A 488 -10.59 26.93 26.07
C GLU A 488 -10.91 28.05 27.06
N ASN A 489 -12.15 28.16 27.50
CA ASN A 489 -12.64 29.17 28.42
C ASN A 489 -12.41 28.85 29.92
N ALA A 490 -11.96 27.62 30.23
CA ALA A 490 -11.67 27.22 31.59
C ALA A 490 -10.48 28.04 32.17
N SER A 491 -10.61 28.48 33.41
CA SER A 491 -9.53 29.12 34.15
C SER A 491 -8.44 28.10 34.53
N ASP A 492 -7.24 28.56 34.85
CA ASP A 492 -6.17 27.67 35.27
C ASP A 492 -6.50 26.93 36.56
N ASP A 493 -7.18 27.58 37.52
CA ASP A 493 -7.63 26.92 38.76
C ASP A 493 -8.62 25.78 38.48
N GLU A 494 -9.58 26.00 37.60
CA GLU A 494 -10.53 24.98 37.18
C GLU A 494 -9.84 23.78 36.46
N ARG A 495 -8.81 24.07 35.66
CA ARG A 495 -8.00 23.02 35.01
C ARG A 495 -7.25 22.17 36.03
N PHE A 496 -6.62 22.81 37.01
CA PHE A 496 -5.92 22.12 38.08
C PHE A 496 -6.87 21.31 38.98
N ASP A 497 -8.10 21.76 39.21
CA ASP A 497 -9.13 21.00 39.93
C ASP A 497 -9.52 19.71 39.19
N ILE A 498 -9.65 19.76 37.85
CA ILE A 498 -9.90 18.56 37.04
C ILE A 498 -8.71 17.60 37.10
N ILE A 499 -7.47 18.08 36.99
CA ILE A 499 -6.26 17.27 37.08
C ILE A 499 -6.21 16.54 38.43
N LYS A 500 -6.47 17.24 39.55
CA LYS A 500 -6.50 16.66 40.90
C LYS A 500 -7.66 15.65 41.05
N ARG A 501 -8.87 16.00 40.59
CA ARG A 501 -10.07 15.17 40.70
C ARG A 501 -9.89 13.80 40.02
N TYR A 502 -9.27 13.78 38.85
CA TYR A 502 -9.09 12.55 38.07
C TYR A 502 -7.69 11.95 38.20
N ASN A 503 -6.84 12.49 39.10
CA ASN A 503 -5.46 12.03 39.35
C ASN A 503 -4.69 11.76 38.03
N GLY A 504 -4.74 12.74 37.11
CA GLY A 504 -4.22 12.61 35.76
C GLY A 504 -2.89 13.34 35.56
N ASP A 505 -2.17 12.95 34.50
CA ASP A 505 -1.13 13.77 33.91
C ASP A 505 -1.78 14.77 32.96
N TYR A 506 -1.16 15.93 32.76
CA TYR A 506 -1.69 16.93 31.84
C TYR A 506 -0.76 17.19 30.66
N GLY A 507 -1.35 17.64 29.60
CA GLY A 507 -0.66 18.05 28.38
C GLY A 507 -1.17 19.39 27.85
N ALA A 508 -0.34 20.00 27.05
CA ALA A 508 -0.65 21.15 26.21
C ALA A 508 -0.01 20.93 24.85
N SER A 509 -0.74 21.19 23.78
CA SER A 509 -0.21 21.09 22.43
C SER A 509 -0.36 22.43 21.73
N THR A 510 0.73 22.95 21.16
CA THR A 510 0.73 24.18 20.40
C THR A 510 1.52 24.04 19.11
N ASN A 511 1.13 24.78 18.09
CA ASN A 511 1.87 24.82 16.84
C ASN A 511 3.04 25.78 16.97
N VAL A 512 4.21 25.39 16.49
CA VAL A 512 5.42 26.24 16.47
C VAL A 512 6.08 26.15 15.10
N LYS A 513 6.79 27.21 14.74
CA LYS A 513 7.56 27.26 13.52
C LYS A 513 8.97 26.73 13.78
N LEU A 514 9.36 25.66 13.13
CA LEU A 514 10.73 25.13 13.10
C LEU A 514 11.33 25.41 11.72
N LYS A 515 12.30 26.34 11.65
CA LYS A 515 12.77 26.90 10.37
C LYS A 515 11.60 27.52 9.59
N GLU A 516 11.16 26.91 8.51
CA GLU A 516 10.03 27.41 7.69
C GLU A 516 8.81 26.46 7.74
N LYS A 517 8.79 25.46 8.63
CA LYS A 517 7.72 24.46 8.73
C LYS A 517 6.98 24.55 10.05
N ASN A 518 5.69 24.25 9.96
CA ASN A 518 4.82 24.09 11.10
C ASN A 518 5.05 22.71 11.74
N VAL A 519 5.24 22.68 13.07
CA VAL A 519 5.48 21.47 13.87
C VAL A 519 4.69 21.57 15.16
N ASN A 520 4.17 20.47 15.68
CA ASN A 520 3.53 20.47 16.98
C ASN A 520 4.58 20.46 18.11
N LEU A 521 4.41 21.33 19.08
CA LEU A 521 5.12 21.31 20.35
C LEU A 521 4.18 20.77 21.43
N ASP A 522 4.48 19.59 21.94
CA ASP A 522 3.74 18.97 23.03
C ASP A 522 4.48 19.19 24.36
N ILE A 523 3.78 19.72 25.32
CA ILE A 523 4.30 20.04 26.66
C ILE A 523 3.58 19.13 27.65
N TYR A 524 4.31 18.27 28.35
CA TYR A 524 3.74 17.29 29.26
C TYR A 524 4.24 17.44 30.69
N ASN A 525 3.31 17.28 31.64
CA ASN A 525 3.62 16.85 33.00
C ASN A 525 3.42 15.34 33.07
N LEU A 526 4.47 14.60 33.33
CA LEU A 526 4.47 13.11 33.30
C LEU A 526 4.78 12.51 34.68
N GLU A 527 4.30 13.13 35.75
CA GLU A 527 4.56 12.68 37.13
C GLU A 527 3.91 11.31 37.41
N ASN A 528 2.72 11.06 36.85
CA ASN A 528 1.99 9.81 37.04
C ASN A 528 2.26 8.77 35.94
N GLY A 529 3.05 9.09 34.93
CA GLY A 529 3.47 8.18 33.86
C GLY A 529 2.35 7.69 32.95
N LYS A 530 1.33 8.53 32.71
CA LYS A 530 0.19 8.19 31.83
C LYS A 530 0.56 8.18 30.35
N ILE A 531 1.53 9.00 29.96
CA ILE A 531 2.13 8.98 28.65
C ILE A 531 3.55 8.46 28.79
N GLN A 532 3.88 7.43 28.02
CA GLN A 532 5.19 6.82 28.05
C GLN A 532 5.92 7.09 26.74
N THR A 533 7.03 7.82 26.83
CA THR A 533 7.88 8.06 25.66
C THR A 533 8.76 6.84 25.33
N ILE A 534 8.98 6.60 24.05
CA ILE A 534 9.70 5.44 23.53
C ILE A 534 10.80 5.92 22.58
N ASP A 535 12.04 5.49 22.83
CA ASP A 535 13.20 5.88 22.04
C ASP A 535 13.23 5.17 20.66
N LYS A 536 14.17 5.58 19.82
CA LYS A 536 14.44 4.98 18.49
C LYS A 536 14.69 3.47 18.53
N ASN A 537 15.05 2.91 19.70
CA ASN A 537 15.30 1.49 19.90
C ASN A 537 14.11 0.75 20.51
N SER A 538 12.94 1.38 20.60
CA SER A 538 11.72 0.85 21.21
C SER A 538 11.84 0.64 22.73
N LYS A 539 12.73 1.39 23.42
CA LYS A 539 12.88 1.37 24.85
C LYS A 539 12.18 2.56 25.49
N LYS A 540 11.50 2.31 26.59
CA LYS A 540 10.85 3.37 27.40
C LYS A 540 11.90 4.27 28.03
N PHE A 541 11.70 5.57 27.98
CA PHE A 541 12.54 6.55 28.67
C PHE A 541 11.68 7.63 29.32
N LYS A 542 12.26 8.35 30.29
CA LYS A 542 11.58 9.47 30.96
C LYS A 542 12.08 10.79 30.37
N ILE A 543 11.17 11.70 30.09
CA ILE A 543 11.49 13.06 29.68
C ILE A 543 12.15 13.78 30.86
N LYS A 544 13.30 14.41 30.61
CA LYS A 544 14.04 15.21 31.60
C LYS A 544 13.52 16.67 31.61
N ASN A 545 13.71 17.35 32.71
CA ASN A 545 13.30 18.75 32.89
C ASN A 545 14.27 19.74 32.20
N HIS A 546 14.98 19.34 31.17
CA HIS A 546 15.88 20.19 30.36
C HIS A 546 15.98 19.60 28.95
N GLY A 547 16.09 20.47 27.96
CA GLY A 547 16.18 20.12 26.56
C GLY A 547 14.87 19.60 25.97
N ALA A 548 14.87 19.39 24.67
CA ALA A 548 13.73 18.94 23.89
C ALA A 548 13.98 17.54 23.34
N TYR A 549 12.91 16.81 23.15
CA TYR A 549 12.90 15.52 22.45
C TYR A 549 12.21 15.71 21.11
N ILE A 550 12.84 15.26 20.03
CA ILE A 550 12.30 15.37 18.67
C ILE A 550 11.92 14.00 18.13
N CYS A 551 10.86 13.92 17.35
CA CYS A 551 10.51 12.66 16.69
C CYS A 551 11.55 12.29 15.62
N MET A 552 11.67 11.00 15.30
CA MET A 552 12.64 10.50 14.29
C MET A 552 12.48 11.23 12.96
N ARG A 553 11.26 11.54 12.54
CA ARG A 553 10.98 12.23 11.29
C ARG A 553 11.55 13.66 11.26
N ILE A 554 11.39 14.43 12.35
CA ILE A 554 12.02 15.76 12.50
C ILE A 554 13.54 15.63 12.46
N SER A 555 14.11 14.64 13.14
CA SER A 555 15.55 14.35 13.11
C SER A 555 16.05 14.13 11.68
N GLU A 556 15.40 13.27 10.91
CA GLU A 556 15.79 12.98 9.53
C GLU A 556 15.57 14.16 8.58
N LYS A 557 14.43 14.84 8.68
CA LYS A 557 14.02 15.94 7.79
C LYS A 557 14.90 17.18 7.94
N PHE A 558 15.31 17.49 9.16
CA PHE A 558 16.13 18.67 9.48
C PHE A 558 17.59 18.33 9.77
N ASN A 559 17.96 17.05 9.69
CA ASN A 559 19.30 16.53 10.01
C ASN A 559 19.76 16.95 11.41
N LEU A 560 18.90 16.75 12.40
CA LEU A 560 19.14 17.08 13.80
C LEU A 560 19.49 15.81 14.59
N HIS A 561 20.57 15.86 15.37
CA HIS A 561 21.06 14.77 16.18
C HIS A 561 21.02 15.10 17.66
N GLU A 562 21.17 14.11 18.52
CA GLU A 562 21.29 14.31 19.97
C GLU A 562 22.47 15.23 20.28
N GLY A 563 22.23 16.30 21.02
CA GLY A 563 23.20 17.36 21.36
C GLY A 563 23.15 18.59 20.46
N ASP A 564 22.47 18.53 19.31
CA ASP A 564 22.34 19.70 18.42
C ASP A 564 21.38 20.75 19.02
N THR A 565 21.60 22.03 18.66
CA THR A 565 20.73 23.15 19.02
C THR A 565 19.83 23.51 17.84
N PHE A 566 18.57 23.80 18.13
CA PHE A 566 17.61 24.32 17.17
C PHE A 566 16.71 25.36 17.81
N SER A 567 16.12 26.23 16.98
CA SER A 567 15.25 27.31 17.45
C SER A 567 13.81 27.08 16.97
N ILE A 568 12.85 27.33 17.83
CA ILE A 568 11.42 27.35 17.49
C ILE A 568 10.86 28.75 17.70
N SER A 569 9.79 29.06 16.96
CA SER A 569 9.03 30.32 17.13
C SER A 569 7.55 30.01 17.30
N PRO A 570 6.92 30.32 18.42
CA PRO A 570 5.47 30.27 18.56
C PRO A 570 4.79 31.23 17.59
N TYR A 571 3.58 30.89 17.17
CA TYR A 571 2.78 31.80 16.36
C TYR A 571 2.15 32.88 17.23
N GLY A 572 2.01 34.08 16.67
CA GLY A 572 1.49 35.26 17.37
C GLY A 572 2.56 36.12 18.08
N GLY A 573 3.85 35.73 17.99
CA GLY A 573 4.98 36.47 18.53
C GLY A 573 6.22 36.43 17.65
N ASN A 574 7.18 37.30 17.93
CA ASN A 574 8.48 37.33 17.23
C ASN A 574 9.60 36.63 18.03
N GLU A 575 9.24 36.02 19.16
CA GLU A 575 10.19 35.39 20.06
C GLU A 575 10.72 34.08 19.46
N LYS A 576 12.02 33.83 19.71
CA LYS A 576 12.67 32.54 19.33
C LYS A 576 13.19 31.89 20.61
N PHE A 577 12.91 30.58 20.69
CA PHE A 577 13.36 29.78 21.82
C PHE A 577 14.38 28.76 21.32
N ASP A 578 15.60 28.83 21.85
CA ASP A 578 16.67 27.90 21.52
C ASP A 578 16.59 26.69 22.44
N MET A 579 16.63 25.50 21.85
CA MET A 579 16.51 24.22 22.53
C MET A 579 17.63 23.29 22.12
N VAL A 580 18.03 22.37 23.02
CA VAL A 580 18.99 21.30 22.75
C VAL A 580 18.25 20.01 22.60
N VAL A 581 18.58 19.23 21.58
CA VAL A 581 18.04 17.88 21.37
C VAL A 581 18.60 16.92 22.43
N ASN A 582 17.79 16.51 23.38
CA ASN A 582 18.16 15.54 24.42
C ASN A 582 17.97 14.09 24.02
N GLY A 583 17.15 13.85 23.02
CA GLY A 583 16.91 12.50 22.52
C GLY A 583 15.93 12.49 21.36
N ILE A 584 15.93 11.36 20.67
CA ILE A 584 15.06 11.09 19.52
C ILE A 584 14.07 10.02 19.91
N PHE A 585 12.78 10.28 19.71
CA PHE A 585 11.71 9.38 20.09
C PHE A 585 10.87 8.94 18.89
N ARG A 586 10.14 7.84 19.04
CA ARG A 586 9.20 7.35 18.07
C ARG A 586 7.85 8.04 18.24
N SER A 587 7.25 8.50 17.15
CA SER A 587 5.96 9.20 17.17
C SER A 587 5.13 8.90 15.91
N THR A 588 3.81 8.95 16.07
CA THR A 588 2.85 8.88 14.95
C THR A 588 2.70 10.22 14.22
N SER A 589 3.24 11.32 14.75
CA SER A 589 3.14 12.66 14.18
C SER A 589 4.48 13.39 14.22
N GLU A 590 4.60 14.46 13.42
CA GLU A 590 5.76 15.37 13.49
C GLU A 590 5.62 16.28 14.71
N ASN A 591 6.23 15.89 15.84
CA ASN A 591 6.15 16.65 17.07
C ASN A 591 7.48 16.74 17.82
N ILE A 592 7.56 17.76 18.65
CA ILE A 592 8.62 18.02 19.61
C ILE A 592 7.98 17.87 20.99
N ILE A 593 8.62 17.19 21.91
CA ILE A 593 8.15 17.03 23.29
C ILE A 593 9.11 17.71 24.24
N ILE A 594 8.56 18.48 25.17
CA ILE A 594 9.28 19.08 26.31
C ILE A 594 8.51 18.87 27.60
N SER A 595 9.20 18.93 28.74
CA SER A 595 8.52 18.96 30.04
C SER A 595 7.92 20.34 30.34
N ASP A 596 6.86 20.37 31.12
CA ASP A 596 6.24 21.58 31.63
C ASP A 596 7.25 22.47 32.38
N LYS A 597 8.12 21.86 33.19
CA LYS A 597 9.20 22.60 33.94
C LYS A 597 10.22 23.25 32.99
N TYR A 598 10.52 22.59 31.85
CA TYR A 598 11.42 23.19 30.83
C TYR A 598 10.72 24.31 30.07
N ALA A 599 9.44 24.16 29.74
CA ALA A 599 8.64 25.22 29.13
C ALA A 599 8.57 26.47 30.01
N GLN A 600 8.31 26.28 31.30
CA GLN A 600 8.31 27.37 32.29
C GLN A 600 9.68 28.09 32.38
N LYS A 601 10.79 27.31 32.41
CA LYS A 601 12.14 27.87 32.43
C LYS A 601 12.47 28.75 31.21
N LEU A 602 11.92 28.37 30.04
CA LEU A 602 12.09 29.12 28.80
C LEU A 602 11.03 30.24 28.62
N ASN A 603 10.09 30.38 29.56
CA ASN A 603 8.94 31.28 29.46
C ASN A 603 8.10 31.05 28.18
N ILE A 604 7.97 29.82 27.74
CA ILE A 604 7.12 29.48 26.62
C ILE A 604 5.66 29.53 27.08
N PRO A 605 4.81 30.35 26.47
CA PRO A 605 3.40 30.42 26.85
C PRO A 605 2.68 29.14 26.37
N TYR A 606 1.99 28.48 27.29
CA TYR A 606 1.15 27.33 26.96
C TYR A 606 -0.11 27.29 27.82
N LYS A 607 -1.13 26.63 27.33
CA LYS A 607 -2.38 26.44 28.07
C LYS A 607 -2.68 24.94 28.11
N ILE A 608 -2.94 24.41 29.30
CA ILE A 608 -3.28 23.00 29.48
C ILE A 608 -4.57 22.73 28.72
N ASP A 609 -4.54 21.80 27.76
CA ASP A 609 -5.67 21.46 26.89
C ASP A 609 -6.22 20.05 27.16
N SER A 610 -5.43 19.20 27.79
CA SER A 610 -5.79 17.80 27.98
C SER A 610 -5.30 17.22 29.30
N VAL A 611 -6.08 16.26 29.84
CA VAL A 611 -5.75 15.47 31.03
C VAL A 611 -5.87 13.97 30.70
N TYR A 612 -4.87 13.22 31.07
CA TYR A 612 -4.77 11.77 30.83
C TYR A 612 -4.99 11.03 32.13
N THR A 613 -6.02 10.16 32.19
CA THR A 613 -6.43 9.48 33.43
C THR A 613 -6.77 8.00 33.22
N ASP A 614 -6.73 7.20 34.30
CA ASP A 614 -7.17 5.82 34.30
C ASP A 614 -8.68 5.67 34.45
N VAL A 615 -9.38 6.76 34.76
CA VAL A 615 -10.83 6.74 34.88
C VAL A 615 -11.45 6.47 33.51
N LYS A 616 -12.44 5.59 33.46
CA LYS A 616 -13.11 5.25 32.21
C LYS A 616 -13.98 6.41 31.74
N LYS A 617 -14.15 6.54 30.42
CA LYS A 617 -14.95 7.59 29.77
C LYS A 617 -16.35 7.72 30.40
N ASP A 618 -17.02 6.60 30.66
CA ASP A 618 -18.40 6.54 31.19
C ASP A 618 -18.53 7.06 32.63
N ASP A 619 -17.43 7.08 33.38
CA ASP A 619 -17.36 7.56 34.78
C ASP A 619 -16.95 9.06 34.82
N ILE A 620 -16.75 9.72 33.71
CA ILE A 620 -16.37 11.13 33.61
C ILE A 620 -17.58 11.95 33.18
N ALA A 621 -18.12 12.76 34.08
CA ALA A 621 -19.23 13.65 33.77
C ALA A 621 -18.77 14.84 32.92
N LEU A 622 -19.43 15.08 31.79
CA LEU A 622 -19.22 16.28 30.99
C LEU A 622 -19.65 17.52 31.78
N SER A 623 -18.89 18.61 31.63
CA SER A 623 -19.15 19.88 32.31
C SER A 623 -18.71 21.03 31.41
N ASN A 624 -18.97 22.27 31.82
CA ASN A 624 -18.49 23.47 31.07
C ASN A 624 -16.96 23.51 30.91
N ILE A 625 -16.24 22.82 31.81
CA ILE A 625 -14.77 22.76 31.84
C ILE A 625 -14.27 21.60 30.98
N ILE A 626 -15.02 20.50 30.86
CA ILE A 626 -14.67 19.32 30.09
C ILE A 626 -15.36 19.38 28.72
N LYS A 627 -14.59 19.68 27.70
CA LYS A 627 -15.08 19.82 26.31
C LYS A 627 -15.48 18.45 25.72
N SER A 628 -14.65 17.44 25.90
CA SER A 628 -14.90 16.06 25.43
C SER A 628 -14.02 15.06 26.16
N VAL A 629 -14.43 13.77 26.12
CA VAL A 629 -13.66 12.66 26.69
C VAL A 629 -13.50 11.56 25.64
N HIS A 630 -12.24 11.21 25.35
CA HIS A 630 -11.90 10.17 24.40
C HIS A 630 -11.28 8.98 25.11
N SER A 631 -11.81 7.77 24.88
CA SER A 631 -11.26 6.55 25.47
C SER A 631 -10.12 5.98 24.61
N LYS A 632 -9.08 5.46 25.27
CA LYS A 632 -8.03 4.70 24.59
C LYS A 632 -8.61 3.56 23.74
N LYS A 633 -9.67 2.90 24.22
CA LYS A 633 -10.36 1.82 23.52
C LYS A 633 -10.86 2.27 22.13
N MET A 634 -11.47 3.45 22.03
CA MET A 634 -11.99 3.97 20.77
C MET A 634 -10.86 4.18 19.73
N ILE A 635 -9.70 4.63 20.17
CA ILE A 635 -8.51 4.77 19.32
C ILE A 635 -8.04 3.40 18.84
N MET A 636 -7.98 2.41 19.74
CA MET A 636 -7.55 1.05 19.40
C MET A 636 -8.53 0.32 18.48
N ASP A 637 -9.83 0.47 18.71
CA ASP A 637 -10.87 -0.12 17.84
C ASP A 637 -10.78 0.42 16.40
N SER A 638 -10.42 1.70 16.23
CA SER A 638 -10.18 2.28 14.90
C SER A 638 -8.99 1.63 14.17
N PHE A 639 -7.97 1.25 14.91
CA PHE A 639 -6.82 0.52 14.39
C PHE A 639 -7.14 -0.90 13.94
N GLU A 640 -8.00 -1.62 14.66
CA GLU A 640 -8.41 -2.96 14.23
C GLU A 640 -9.07 -2.94 12.86
N VAL A 641 -9.85 -1.89 12.57
CA VAL A 641 -10.43 -1.69 11.22
C VAL A 641 -9.33 -1.49 10.17
N PHE A 642 -8.35 -0.63 10.44
CA PHE A 642 -7.21 -0.41 9.56
C PHE A 642 -6.41 -1.70 9.33
N LEU A 643 -6.08 -2.43 10.38
CA LEU A 643 -5.40 -3.73 10.27
C LEU A 643 -6.20 -4.75 9.44
N SER A 644 -7.53 -4.74 9.56
CA SER A 644 -8.38 -5.62 8.77
C SER A 644 -8.25 -5.34 7.28
N ILE A 645 -8.24 -4.06 6.88
CA ILE A 645 -8.05 -3.64 5.48
C ILE A 645 -6.67 -4.07 4.98
N MET A 646 -5.62 -3.74 5.73
CA MET A 646 -4.25 -4.12 5.39
C MET A 646 -4.06 -5.63 5.29
N ASN A 647 -4.61 -6.40 6.24
CA ASN A 647 -4.55 -7.86 6.19
C ASN A 647 -5.22 -8.42 4.93
N ASN A 648 -6.36 -7.88 4.51
CA ASN A 648 -7.03 -8.31 3.29
C ASN A 648 -6.18 -8.07 2.04
N MET A 649 -5.51 -6.92 1.95
CA MET A 649 -4.55 -6.63 0.88
C MET A 649 -3.36 -7.61 0.91
N LEU A 650 -2.77 -7.86 2.08
CA LEU A 650 -1.67 -8.79 2.25
C LEU A 650 -2.06 -10.23 1.87
N TYR A 651 -3.27 -10.66 2.21
CA TYR A 651 -3.78 -11.98 1.79
C TYR A 651 -3.91 -12.08 0.27
N LEU A 652 -4.29 -11.00 -0.41
CA LEU A 652 -4.32 -10.96 -1.88
C LEU A 652 -2.92 -11.13 -2.47
N TYR A 653 -1.91 -10.45 -1.93
CA TYR A 653 -0.51 -10.60 -2.35
C TYR A 653 0.01 -12.03 -2.12
N VAL A 654 -0.21 -12.57 -0.92
CA VAL A 654 0.23 -13.93 -0.57
C VAL A 654 -0.48 -14.97 -1.46
N ALA A 655 -1.78 -14.83 -1.69
CA ALA A 655 -2.53 -15.72 -2.58
C ALA A 655 -1.99 -15.64 -4.01
N GLY A 656 -1.75 -14.44 -4.53
CA GLY A 656 -1.12 -14.23 -5.84
C GLY A 656 0.26 -14.88 -5.95
N ALA A 657 1.10 -14.71 -4.93
CA ALA A 657 2.44 -15.31 -4.86
C ALA A 657 2.38 -16.83 -4.85
N LEU A 658 1.46 -17.42 -4.08
CA LEU A 658 1.27 -18.87 -4.02
C LEU A 658 0.79 -19.44 -5.36
N VAL A 659 -0.21 -18.80 -5.97
CA VAL A 659 -0.72 -19.22 -7.29
C VAL A 659 0.39 -19.14 -8.33
N LEU A 660 1.13 -18.04 -8.36
CA LEU A 660 2.29 -17.88 -9.26
C LEU A 660 3.34 -18.96 -9.01
N GLY A 661 3.72 -19.17 -7.75
CA GLY A 661 4.70 -20.19 -7.36
C GLY A 661 4.28 -21.61 -7.77
N ILE A 662 3.01 -21.97 -7.54
CA ILE A 662 2.46 -23.25 -7.97
C ILE A 662 2.54 -23.40 -9.49
N ILE A 663 2.13 -22.39 -10.25
CA ILE A 663 2.16 -22.43 -11.73
C ILE A 663 3.59 -22.56 -12.24
N VAL A 664 4.53 -21.77 -11.70
CA VAL A 664 5.94 -21.82 -12.08
C VAL A 664 6.54 -23.19 -11.78
N LEU A 665 6.41 -23.68 -10.56
CA LEU A 665 6.98 -24.96 -10.13
C LEU A 665 6.33 -26.14 -10.90
N TYR A 666 5.03 -26.10 -11.12
CA TYR A 666 4.32 -27.14 -11.86
C TYR A 666 4.76 -27.16 -13.33
N ASN A 667 4.90 -25.99 -13.97
CA ASN A 667 5.38 -25.89 -15.34
C ASN A 667 6.81 -26.44 -15.46
N LEU A 668 7.73 -25.95 -14.62
CA LEU A 668 9.12 -26.39 -14.64
C LEU A 668 9.28 -27.85 -14.23
N GLY A 669 8.50 -28.31 -13.27
CA GLY A 669 8.53 -29.69 -12.82
C GLY A 669 7.97 -30.68 -13.86
N THR A 670 6.90 -30.32 -14.58
CA THR A 670 6.39 -31.16 -15.67
C THR A 670 7.36 -31.21 -16.85
N MET A 671 8.04 -30.12 -17.15
CA MET A 671 9.12 -30.09 -18.16
C MET A 671 10.30 -30.98 -17.73
N SER A 672 10.75 -30.84 -16.47
CA SER A 672 11.82 -31.67 -15.91
C SER A 672 11.46 -33.17 -15.94
N TYR A 673 10.20 -33.51 -15.65
CA TYR A 673 9.71 -34.90 -15.75
C TYR A 673 9.85 -35.43 -17.17
N VAL A 674 9.44 -34.65 -18.17
CA VAL A 674 9.50 -35.10 -19.59
C VAL A 674 10.97 -35.24 -20.06
N GLU A 675 11.87 -34.34 -19.69
CA GLU A 675 13.30 -34.43 -20.02
C GLU A 675 13.97 -35.68 -19.42
N ARG A 676 13.53 -36.06 -18.22
CA ARG A 676 14.09 -37.21 -17.49
C ARG A 676 13.30 -38.50 -17.66
N TYR A 677 12.27 -38.50 -18.53
CA TYR A 677 11.39 -39.66 -18.74
C TYR A 677 12.18 -40.92 -19.06
N ARG A 678 13.19 -40.79 -19.93
CA ARG A 678 14.07 -41.87 -20.32
C ARG A 678 14.99 -42.34 -19.19
N GLU A 679 15.60 -41.43 -18.46
CA GLU A 679 16.45 -41.71 -17.27
C GLU A 679 15.64 -42.49 -16.22
N MET A 680 14.39 -42.07 -15.98
CA MET A 680 13.49 -42.73 -15.04
C MET A 680 13.05 -44.10 -15.52
N ALA A 681 12.79 -44.23 -16.81
CA ALA A 681 12.47 -45.53 -17.42
C ALA A 681 13.67 -46.50 -17.27
N THR A 682 14.89 -46.03 -17.52
CA THR A 682 16.12 -46.83 -17.31
C THR A 682 16.27 -47.25 -15.84
N LEU A 683 16.04 -46.35 -14.87
CA LEU A 683 16.03 -46.71 -13.46
C LEU A 683 14.97 -47.75 -13.10
N LYS A 684 13.78 -47.71 -13.75
CA LYS A 684 12.72 -48.69 -13.59
C LYS A 684 13.16 -50.07 -14.10
N VAL A 685 13.79 -50.12 -15.27
CA VAL A 685 14.32 -51.35 -15.87
C VAL A 685 15.42 -51.96 -14.99
N VAL A 686 16.28 -51.15 -14.37
CA VAL A 686 17.32 -51.60 -13.41
C VAL A 686 16.70 -52.01 -12.05
N GLY A 687 15.37 -51.97 -11.88
CA GLY A 687 14.67 -52.50 -10.71
C GLY A 687 14.35 -51.44 -9.61
N PHE A 688 14.49 -50.17 -9.87
CA PHE A 688 14.06 -49.16 -8.92
C PHE A 688 12.54 -49.05 -8.86
N ARG A 689 11.95 -49.17 -7.66
CA ARG A 689 10.51 -49.03 -7.44
C ARG A 689 10.07 -47.58 -7.67
N ASP A 690 8.85 -47.37 -8.15
CA ASP A 690 8.25 -46.04 -8.42
C ASP A 690 8.36 -45.12 -7.22
N LYS A 691 8.19 -45.60 -5.98
CA LYS A 691 8.36 -44.84 -4.75
C LYS A 691 9.78 -44.30 -4.56
N LYS A 692 10.83 -45.07 -4.94
CA LYS A 692 12.25 -44.62 -4.84
C LYS A 692 12.56 -43.55 -5.88
N ILE A 693 12.07 -43.73 -7.11
CA ILE A 693 12.22 -42.71 -8.19
C ILE A 693 11.52 -41.42 -7.81
N GLY A 694 10.26 -41.53 -7.33
CA GLY A 694 9.51 -40.39 -6.83
C GLY A 694 10.22 -39.66 -5.67
N LYS A 695 10.86 -40.39 -4.74
CA LYS A 695 11.63 -39.79 -3.61
C LYS A 695 12.87 -39.05 -4.10
N ILE A 696 13.54 -39.47 -5.15
CA ILE A 696 14.68 -38.79 -5.75
C ILE A 696 14.24 -37.41 -6.29
N LEU A 697 13.13 -37.37 -7.03
CA LEU A 697 12.58 -36.10 -7.56
C LEU A 697 12.08 -35.19 -6.46
N TYR A 698 11.42 -35.73 -5.47
CA TYR A 698 10.92 -34.98 -4.30
C TYR A 698 12.08 -34.31 -3.55
N ASN A 699 13.13 -35.07 -3.24
CA ASN A 699 14.31 -34.55 -2.56
C ASN A 699 15.07 -33.51 -3.40
N GLN A 700 15.06 -33.60 -4.71
CA GLN A 700 15.65 -32.58 -5.57
C GLN A 700 14.93 -31.25 -5.46
N ASN A 701 13.58 -31.26 -5.58
CA ASN A 701 12.80 -30.06 -5.44
C ASN A 701 12.89 -29.45 -4.03
N LEU A 702 12.98 -30.31 -3.00
CA LEU A 702 13.21 -29.86 -1.63
C LEU A 702 14.55 -29.13 -1.49
N LEU A 703 15.65 -29.66 -2.05
CA LEU A 703 16.97 -29.00 -2.03
C LEU A 703 16.92 -27.65 -2.73
N ILE A 704 16.29 -27.58 -3.90
CA ILE A 704 16.16 -26.33 -4.66
C ILE A 704 15.31 -25.34 -3.85
N SER A 705 14.26 -25.80 -3.16
CA SER A 705 13.42 -24.94 -2.33
C SER A 705 14.16 -24.38 -1.13
N ILE A 706 14.94 -25.19 -0.45
CA ILE A 706 15.77 -24.72 0.68
C ILE A 706 16.74 -23.64 0.21
N ILE A 707 17.44 -23.86 -0.91
CA ILE A 707 18.36 -22.86 -1.47
C ILE A 707 17.60 -21.58 -1.86
N GLY A 708 16.44 -21.73 -2.49
CA GLY A 708 15.61 -20.61 -2.89
C GLY A 708 15.09 -19.79 -1.70
N ILE A 709 14.73 -20.43 -0.60
CA ILE A 709 14.31 -19.77 0.65
C ILE A 709 15.48 -19.01 1.28
N ILE A 710 16.65 -19.64 1.38
CA ILE A 710 17.86 -19.01 1.95
C ILE A 710 18.24 -17.73 1.20
N ILE A 711 18.08 -17.72 -0.13
CA ILE A 711 18.36 -16.53 -0.96
C ILE A 711 17.18 -15.57 -0.93
N GLY A 712 15.96 -16.09 -0.94
CA GLY A 712 14.72 -15.31 -1.03
C GLY A 712 14.44 -14.47 0.22
N ILE A 713 14.73 -14.97 1.41
CA ILE A 713 14.51 -14.25 2.67
C ILE A 713 15.30 -12.93 2.71
N PRO A 714 16.64 -12.88 2.52
CA PRO A 714 17.38 -11.62 2.52
C PRO A 714 16.89 -10.63 1.46
N LEU A 715 16.60 -11.12 0.26
CA LEU A 715 16.07 -10.26 -0.81
C LEU A 715 14.66 -9.73 -0.48
N GLY A 716 13.83 -10.54 0.18
CA GLY A 716 12.52 -10.12 0.65
C GLY A 716 12.59 -9.06 1.75
N ILE A 717 13.55 -9.18 2.66
CA ILE A 717 13.82 -8.15 3.68
C ILE A 717 14.24 -6.83 3.04
N LEU A 718 15.09 -6.87 2.02
CA LEU A 718 15.47 -5.67 1.24
C LEU A 718 14.26 -5.06 0.53
N THR A 719 13.39 -5.88 -0.05
CA THR A 719 12.14 -5.43 -0.68
C THR A 719 11.22 -4.76 0.34
N LEU A 720 11.03 -5.39 1.51
CA LEU A 720 10.25 -4.83 2.61
C LEU A 720 10.81 -3.49 3.08
N SER A 721 12.14 -3.40 3.27
CA SER A 721 12.79 -2.14 3.66
C SER A 721 12.54 -1.02 2.66
N SER A 722 12.57 -1.34 1.35
CA SER A 722 12.28 -0.35 0.30
C SER A 722 10.81 0.07 0.31
N MET A 723 9.89 -0.86 0.56
CA MET A 723 8.46 -0.56 0.68
C MET A 723 8.17 0.31 1.90
N LEU A 724 8.69 -0.05 3.08
CA LEU A 724 8.48 0.72 4.30
C LEU A 724 9.03 2.15 4.20
N LYS A 725 10.16 2.37 3.50
CA LYS A 725 10.65 3.73 3.24
C LYS A 725 9.69 4.58 2.41
N SER A 726 8.93 3.96 1.52
CA SER A 726 7.92 4.65 0.72
C SER A 726 6.62 4.88 1.50
N LEU A 727 6.28 3.99 2.43
CA LEU A 727 5.14 4.10 3.35
C LEU A 727 5.40 5.12 4.47
N ALA A 728 6.64 5.33 4.85
CA ALA A 728 7.05 6.15 5.98
C ALA A 728 6.96 7.67 5.74
N SER A 729 6.32 8.14 4.65
CA SER A 729 6.11 9.58 4.47
C SER A 729 5.17 10.19 5.52
N GLU A 730 4.24 9.41 6.06
CA GLU A 730 3.24 9.85 7.05
C GLU A 730 3.43 9.25 8.44
N TYR A 731 3.87 7.99 8.50
CA TYR A 731 4.05 7.27 9.76
C TYR A 731 5.49 6.78 9.88
N GLU A 732 6.10 6.94 11.06
CA GLU A 732 7.38 6.32 11.33
C GLU A 732 7.17 4.82 11.55
N MET A 733 7.59 4.02 10.57
CA MET A 733 7.53 2.56 10.64
C MET A 733 8.92 1.97 10.68
N LYS A 734 9.35 1.57 11.88
CA LYS A 734 10.57 0.79 12.04
C LYS A 734 10.30 -0.65 11.64
N MET A 735 11.05 -1.16 10.67
CA MET A 735 10.93 -2.55 10.24
C MET A 735 11.11 -3.52 11.41
N SER A 736 10.10 -4.32 11.68
CA SER A 736 10.08 -5.38 12.67
C SER A 736 9.66 -6.69 12.01
N ILE A 737 10.52 -7.69 12.04
CA ILE A 737 10.23 -9.04 11.51
C ILE A 737 10.55 -10.03 12.61
N GLY A 738 9.54 -10.65 13.15
CA GLY A 738 9.66 -11.67 14.19
C GLY A 738 9.86 -13.09 13.64
N ILE A 739 10.19 -13.99 14.52
CA ILE A 739 10.33 -15.42 14.22
C ILE A 739 9.08 -16.01 13.53
N PRO A 740 7.82 -15.63 13.88
CA PRO A 740 6.64 -16.15 13.19
C PRO A 740 6.64 -15.91 11.69
N SER A 741 6.99 -14.72 11.20
CA SER A 741 7.03 -14.42 9.76
C SER A 741 8.03 -15.28 8.99
N TYR A 742 9.21 -15.54 9.59
CA TYR A 742 10.17 -16.47 8.99
C TYR A 742 9.60 -17.89 8.92
N LEU A 743 9.01 -18.39 10.02
CA LEU A 743 8.44 -19.72 10.08
C LEU A 743 7.27 -19.89 9.09
N PHE A 744 6.33 -18.95 9.06
CA PHE A 744 5.22 -18.99 8.11
C PHE A 744 5.69 -18.97 6.67
N THR A 745 6.66 -18.11 6.33
CA THR A 745 7.23 -18.06 4.99
C THR A 745 7.90 -19.36 4.60
N ILE A 746 8.72 -19.95 5.48
CA ILE A 746 9.41 -21.22 5.24
C ILE A 746 8.39 -22.35 5.08
N ILE A 747 7.43 -22.47 6.00
CA ILE A 747 6.41 -23.52 5.98
C ILE A 747 5.55 -23.41 4.72
N LEU A 748 5.10 -22.20 4.38
CA LEU A 748 4.23 -21.96 3.24
C LEU A 748 4.93 -22.26 1.92
N THR A 749 6.17 -21.77 1.74
CA THR A 749 6.96 -22.01 0.51
C THR A 749 7.35 -23.48 0.38
N LEU A 750 7.74 -24.13 1.47
CA LEU A 750 8.04 -25.57 1.46
C LEU A 750 6.79 -26.38 1.17
N SER A 751 5.65 -26.10 1.81
CA SER A 751 4.38 -26.82 1.59
C SER A 751 3.94 -26.71 0.14
N MET A 752 4.01 -25.51 -0.47
CA MET A 752 3.74 -25.31 -1.88
C MET A 752 4.65 -26.14 -2.77
N SER A 753 5.95 -26.11 -2.52
CA SER A 753 6.94 -26.88 -3.30
C SER A 753 6.70 -28.40 -3.17
N LEU A 754 6.41 -28.88 -1.96
CA LEU A 754 6.13 -30.27 -1.69
C LEU A 754 4.81 -30.73 -2.34
N PHE A 755 3.78 -29.88 -2.30
CA PHE A 755 2.50 -30.13 -2.96
C PHE A 755 2.68 -30.33 -4.48
N VAL A 756 3.39 -29.40 -5.13
CA VAL A 756 3.69 -29.49 -6.57
C VAL A 756 4.54 -30.72 -6.89
N SER A 757 5.56 -30.99 -6.07
CA SER A 757 6.42 -32.17 -6.22
C SER A 757 5.62 -33.48 -6.13
N GLY A 758 4.64 -33.53 -5.21
CA GLY A 758 3.72 -34.65 -5.06
C GLY A 758 2.83 -34.86 -6.31
N MET A 759 2.33 -33.76 -6.89
CA MET A 759 1.56 -33.81 -8.14
C MET A 759 2.40 -34.38 -9.30
N ILE A 760 3.66 -33.98 -9.42
CA ILE A 760 4.57 -34.41 -10.47
C ILE A 760 4.97 -35.88 -10.25
N ALA A 761 5.29 -36.26 -9.01
CA ALA A 761 5.67 -37.64 -8.67
C ALA A 761 4.57 -38.65 -8.97
N ARG A 762 3.28 -38.26 -8.88
CA ARG A 762 2.17 -39.15 -9.29
C ARG A 762 2.19 -39.52 -10.79
N LYS A 763 2.77 -38.65 -11.64
CA LYS A 763 2.93 -38.96 -13.09
C LYS A 763 3.93 -40.09 -13.35
N ASN A 764 4.89 -40.34 -12.43
CA ASN A 764 5.87 -41.42 -12.58
C ASN A 764 5.24 -42.81 -12.61
N ARG A 765 4.07 -43.00 -12.00
CA ARG A 765 3.34 -44.29 -12.06
C ARG A 765 2.87 -44.64 -13.46
N LYS A 766 2.77 -43.66 -14.36
CA LYS A 766 2.29 -43.81 -15.73
C LYS A 766 3.43 -43.95 -16.76
N ILE A 767 4.69 -44.20 -16.31
CA ILE A 767 5.82 -44.38 -17.22
C ILE A 767 5.71 -45.77 -17.88
N ASP A 768 5.53 -45.76 -19.19
CA ASP A 768 5.63 -46.94 -20.03
C ASP A 768 7.12 -47.18 -20.37
N MET A 769 7.67 -48.29 -19.85
CA MET A 769 9.08 -48.66 -20.06
C MET A 769 9.37 -49.06 -21.49
N VAL A 770 8.41 -49.72 -22.19
CA VAL A 770 8.56 -50.20 -23.55
C VAL A 770 8.60 -49.04 -24.53
N GLU A 771 7.66 -48.08 -24.38
CA GLU A 771 7.58 -46.91 -25.22
C GLU A 771 8.82 -45.97 -25.00
N ALA A 772 9.29 -45.84 -23.74
CA ALA A 772 10.44 -45.02 -23.40
C ALA A 772 11.78 -45.52 -23.98
N LEU A 773 11.91 -46.82 -24.23
CA LEU A 773 13.13 -47.46 -24.74
C LEU A 773 13.07 -47.78 -26.23
N LYS A 774 11.86 -47.89 -26.83
CA LYS A 774 11.65 -48.15 -28.27
C LYS A 774 12.15 -47.01 -29.21
N TYR A 775 12.35 -45.80 -28.72
CA TYR A 775 12.83 -44.69 -29.53
C TYR A 775 14.36 -44.71 -29.78
N GLN A 776 14.97 -45.87 -29.96
CA GLN A 776 16.40 -46.03 -30.22
C GLN A 776 16.69 -46.56 -31.63
N GLU A 777 15.69 -46.75 -32.45
CA GLU A 777 15.87 -47.11 -33.89
C GLU A 777 15.54 -45.96 -34.83
#